data_4b1931d7721ee243a512b5dd1f69abd9
#
_entry.id   4b1931d7721ee243a512b5dd1f69abd9
#
_cell.length_a   1.000
_cell.length_b   1.000
_cell.length_c   1.000
_cell.angle_alpha   90.00
_cell.angle_beta   90.00
_cell.angle_gamma   90.00
#
_symmetry.space_group_name_H-M   'P 1'
#
loop_
_entity.id
_entity.type
_entity.pdbx_description
1 polymer ?
#
loop_
_entity_poly.entity_id
_entity_poly.type
_entity_poly.pdbx_seq_one_letter_code
_entity_poly.pdbx_strand_id
1 'polypeptide(L)'
;MLTSKEIRQSFLDFMASKGHQVVPSAPMVIKDDPTLMFTNAGMNPWKGIILGNDPIKYPRVADSQKCLRVSGKHNDLEEVGHDTYHHTMFEMLGNWSFGDYFKKEAIDFAWEYIVDVLKIDPSNLYATVFEGSPEEGLSRDEEAASIWAKHLPADHILNGNKHDNFWEMGDTGPCGPCSEIHVDSRSAEERAQVPGRELVNKDHPQVIEIWNIVFMQYNRKADGSLEPLAKKVIDTGMGFERLVRTIQGKTSNYDTDVFQPMLKKIGAICGCEYGKDEKTDVAMRVIADHIRTIAFAITDGQLPSNEKAGYVIRRILRRAVRYGYTFLNMRSAFLYQLVPQLIADMGVAYPELVQQEAQITPVIKSEEEAFLRTLEKGIGLLDKLMDEARRAGKTEISGVDVFMLKDTYGFPLDLTELILRENGFTTNEEEYNKALEHQKSMGREANKQDLGDWTVLEEGETEFVGYDTLACETKILRYRQVSQKGKSFYQVVLNKTPFYAEMGGEVGDTGYLRMEDLKFNILDCKRENNLPVHILAELPSDPRATFVAEVDAARRQAIMCNHSATHILHYALREVLGKHVEQKGSLVTPDSLRFDFSHFQKVTPEELRQVEILANSIIRQDIHLEEHRHMPIAEAKALGAMALFGEKYGDDVRVIKYGPSVELCGGCHVSSTGKIGCVRILMETSIAAGIRRIEAVTAAKADELYYIAQDTLSGLKSLFNNTPDLAGAIHKFIDENAALKKQIEQFMAEKIVRYRDELIDRAEDFGDIKLVRLQGEGNPELLRGVLPMLRGKFTDVKFAVLAAIECDGKPTIAVFLSQPLVDAGKNAGAMIKSAAKNIQGGGGGQPWMATAGGRDVKGLQAAMEELLDALKS
;
A
#
# COMPACT_ATOMS: atom_id res chain seq x y z
N MET A 1 -41.50 -7.93 17.74
CA MET A 1 -40.46 -8.44 16.79
C MET A 1 -39.11 -8.13 17.41
N LEU A 2 -38.26 -9.13 17.56
CA LEU A 2 -36.95 -8.98 18.20
C LEU A 2 -36.01 -8.13 17.27
N THR A 3 -35.24 -7.27 17.88
CA THR A 3 -34.18 -6.54 17.21
C THR A 3 -32.92 -7.40 17.03
N SER A 4 -32.06 -7.08 16.10
CA SER A 4 -30.76 -7.75 15.91
C SER A 4 -29.93 -7.81 17.20
N LYS A 5 -29.94 -6.73 17.98
CA LYS A 5 -29.24 -6.67 19.29
C LYS A 5 -29.81 -7.68 20.28
N GLU A 6 -31.13 -7.78 20.36
CA GLU A 6 -31.83 -8.75 21.26
C GLU A 6 -31.59 -10.19 20.80
N ILE A 7 -31.58 -10.46 19.50
CA ILE A 7 -31.31 -11.80 18.95
C ILE A 7 -29.89 -12.24 19.30
N ARG A 8 -28.88 -11.39 19.08
CA ARG A 8 -27.49 -11.69 19.44
C ARG A 8 -27.34 -11.99 20.94
N GLN A 9 -27.90 -11.14 21.78
CA GLN A 9 -27.83 -11.31 23.23
C GLN A 9 -28.55 -12.58 23.65
N SER A 10 -29.73 -12.87 23.09
CA SER A 10 -30.52 -14.09 23.37
C SER A 10 -29.71 -15.36 23.08
N PHE A 11 -28.94 -15.42 21.99
CA PHE A 11 -28.05 -16.56 21.71
C PHE A 11 -26.96 -16.74 22.76
N LEU A 12 -26.29 -15.66 23.11
CA LEU A 12 -25.21 -15.68 24.10
C LEU A 12 -25.73 -16.09 25.48
N ASP A 13 -26.87 -15.55 25.88
CA ASP A 13 -27.50 -15.89 27.15
C ASP A 13 -27.99 -17.36 27.18
N PHE A 14 -28.56 -17.84 26.06
CA PHE A 14 -28.98 -19.24 25.94
C PHE A 14 -27.76 -20.18 26.04
N MET A 15 -26.70 -19.93 25.32
CA MET A 15 -25.50 -20.78 25.40
C MET A 15 -24.81 -20.70 26.75
N ALA A 16 -24.78 -19.52 27.40
CA ALA A 16 -24.32 -19.38 28.77
C ALA A 16 -25.15 -20.26 29.73
N SER A 17 -26.49 -20.33 29.55
CA SER A 17 -27.38 -21.20 30.34
C SER A 17 -27.07 -22.69 30.14
N LYS A 18 -26.47 -23.05 28.98
CA LYS A 18 -26.02 -24.43 28.71
C LYS A 18 -24.56 -24.66 29.15
N GLY A 19 -23.98 -23.75 29.94
CA GLY A 19 -22.65 -23.87 30.53
C GLY A 19 -21.50 -23.47 29.61
N HIS A 20 -21.77 -22.75 28.53
CA HIS A 20 -20.70 -22.20 27.67
C HIS A 20 -20.13 -20.93 28.28
N GLN A 21 -18.81 -20.79 28.21
CA GLN A 21 -18.12 -19.53 28.48
C GLN A 21 -18.30 -18.60 27.28
N VAL A 22 -18.99 -17.50 27.50
CA VAL A 22 -19.08 -16.44 26.48
C VAL A 22 -17.74 -15.68 26.42
N VAL A 23 -17.18 -15.56 25.21
CA VAL A 23 -15.92 -14.90 24.96
C VAL A 23 -16.10 -13.79 23.91
N PRO A 24 -15.23 -12.77 23.90
CA PRO A 24 -15.27 -11.75 22.86
C PRO A 24 -14.83 -12.33 21.52
N SER A 25 -15.33 -11.72 20.42
CA SER A 25 -14.92 -12.04 19.06
C SER A 25 -13.41 -11.88 18.87
N ALA A 26 -12.79 -12.84 18.23
CA ALA A 26 -11.40 -12.70 17.76
C ALA A 26 -11.30 -11.71 16.59
N PRO A 27 -10.09 -11.18 16.30
CA PRO A 27 -9.85 -10.36 15.12
C PRO A 27 -10.22 -11.07 13.80
N MET A 28 -10.72 -10.32 12.83
CA MET A 28 -10.98 -10.86 11.48
C MET A 28 -9.70 -11.11 10.69
N VAL A 29 -8.64 -10.37 10.98
CA VAL A 29 -7.36 -10.47 10.29
C VAL A 29 -6.40 -11.34 11.08
N ILE A 30 -6.01 -12.47 10.48
CA ILE A 30 -5.08 -13.42 11.09
C ILE A 30 -3.66 -13.07 10.67
N LYS A 31 -2.77 -12.84 11.63
CA LYS A 31 -1.39 -12.39 11.34
C LYS A 31 -0.38 -13.52 11.29
N ASP A 32 -0.67 -14.64 11.96
CA ASP A 32 0.31 -15.67 12.28
C ASP A 32 -0.04 -17.08 11.77
N ASP A 33 -1.08 -17.21 10.94
CA ASP A 33 -1.40 -18.48 10.28
C ASP A 33 -0.99 -18.41 8.80
N PRO A 34 -0.03 -19.24 8.33
CA PRO A 34 0.38 -19.24 6.94
C PRO A 34 -0.69 -19.76 5.98
N THR A 35 -1.71 -20.42 6.48
CA THR A 35 -2.79 -21.05 5.70
C THR A 35 -4.05 -20.18 5.60
N LEU A 36 -4.23 -19.24 6.52
CA LEU A 36 -5.41 -18.39 6.60
C LEU A 36 -5.02 -16.91 6.77
N MET A 37 -5.50 -16.08 5.86
CA MET A 37 -5.31 -14.63 5.92
C MET A 37 -6.38 -13.95 6.79
N PHE A 38 -7.59 -14.51 6.80
CA PHE A 38 -8.75 -13.97 7.50
C PHE A 38 -9.48 -15.05 8.28
N THR A 39 -10.15 -14.64 9.35
CA THR A 39 -11.12 -15.49 10.07
C THR A 39 -12.36 -15.66 9.19
N ASN A 40 -12.45 -16.76 8.46
CA ASN A 40 -13.55 -17.04 7.54
C ASN A 40 -14.65 -17.90 8.17
N ALA A 41 -14.41 -18.45 9.37
CA ALA A 41 -15.34 -19.24 10.15
C ALA A 41 -15.07 -19.07 11.66
N GLY A 42 -16.08 -19.27 12.48
CA GLY A 42 -15.99 -19.13 13.94
C GLY A 42 -14.95 -20.05 14.60
N MET A 43 -14.60 -21.17 13.97
CA MET A 43 -13.64 -22.12 14.51
C MET A 43 -12.17 -21.71 14.34
N ASN A 44 -11.85 -20.76 13.43
CA ASN A 44 -10.45 -20.43 13.13
C ASN A 44 -9.63 -20.05 14.37
N PRO A 45 -10.16 -19.28 15.36
CA PRO A 45 -9.44 -18.97 16.59
C PRO A 45 -9.13 -20.20 17.45
N TRP A 46 -9.89 -21.28 17.29
CA TRP A 46 -9.80 -22.50 18.07
C TRP A 46 -9.00 -23.61 17.42
N LYS A 47 -8.44 -23.39 16.24
CA LYS A 47 -7.68 -24.36 15.44
C LYS A 47 -6.61 -25.09 16.26
N GLY A 48 -5.83 -24.36 17.07
CA GLY A 48 -4.78 -24.94 17.91
C GLY A 48 -5.34 -25.92 18.95
N ILE A 49 -6.47 -25.58 19.59
CA ILE A 49 -7.17 -26.45 20.54
C ILE A 49 -7.76 -27.69 19.87
N ILE A 50 -8.39 -27.51 18.68
CA ILE A 50 -8.99 -28.62 17.93
C ILE A 50 -7.93 -29.63 17.50
N LEU A 51 -6.76 -29.16 17.06
CA LEU A 51 -5.62 -30.02 16.68
C LEU A 51 -4.84 -30.56 17.88
N GLY A 52 -5.16 -30.13 19.11
CA GLY A 52 -4.48 -30.57 20.33
C GLY A 52 -3.12 -29.92 20.58
N ASN A 53 -2.80 -28.83 19.86
CA ASN A 53 -1.57 -28.05 20.02
C ASN A 53 -1.65 -27.09 21.21
N ASP A 54 -2.85 -26.61 21.55
CA ASP A 54 -3.11 -25.67 22.62
C ASP A 54 -3.93 -26.32 23.75
N PRO A 55 -3.74 -25.91 25.01
CA PRO A 55 -4.51 -26.43 26.14
C PRO A 55 -5.96 -25.93 26.10
N ILE A 56 -6.89 -26.80 26.50
CA ILE A 56 -8.30 -26.46 26.62
C ILE A 56 -8.50 -25.68 27.92
N LYS A 57 -8.72 -24.38 27.80
CA LYS A 57 -9.01 -23.49 28.93
C LYS A 57 -10.48 -23.62 29.39
N TYR A 58 -11.38 -23.66 28.42
CA TYR A 58 -12.82 -23.80 28.63
C TYR A 58 -13.33 -24.95 27.77
N PRO A 59 -14.02 -25.96 28.35
CA PRO A 59 -14.52 -27.10 27.56
C PRO A 59 -15.68 -26.72 26.63
N ARG A 60 -16.44 -25.67 26.97
CA ARG A 60 -17.55 -25.11 26.18
C ARG A 60 -17.33 -23.62 25.99
N VAL A 61 -17.44 -23.16 24.78
CA VAL A 61 -17.27 -21.71 24.43
C VAL A 61 -18.41 -21.30 23.51
N ALA A 62 -18.82 -20.03 23.60
CA ALA A 62 -19.72 -19.41 22.65
C ALA A 62 -19.36 -17.95 22.42
N ASP A 63 -19.57 -17.49 21.20
CA ASP A 63 -19.39 -16.06 20.85
C ASP A 63 -20.27 -15.63 19.67
N SER A 64 -20.16 -14.35 19.32
CA SER A 64 -20.54 -13.78 18.04
C SER A 64 -19.27 -13.38 17.29
N GLN A 65 -18.74 -14.29 16.46
CA GLN A 65 -17.48 -14.10 15.76
C GLN A 65 -17.65 -13.29 14.49
N LYS A 66 -16.86 -12.23 14.36
CA LYS A 66 -16.71 -11.49 13.12
C LYS A 66 -15.96 -12.35 12.09
N CYS A 67 -16.59 -12.62 10.95
CA CYS A 67 -16.01 -13.42 9.88
C CYS A 67 -15.86 -12.60 8.60
N LEU A 68 -14.84 -12.92 7.80
CA LEU A 68 -14.52 -12.24 6.54
C LEU A 68 -14.28 -13.26 5.43
N ARG A 69 -15.15 -13.24 4.39
CA ARG A 69 -15.08 -14.13 3.22
C ARG A 69 -14.85 -13.36 1.93
N VAL A 70 -13.58 -13.15 1.60
CA VAL A 70 -13.16 -12.31 0.45
C VAL A 70 -11.97 -12.87 -0.30
N SER A 71 -11.56 -14.10 0.01
CA SER A 71 -10.41 -14.75 -0.64
C SER A 71 -10.40 -16.27 -0.43
N GLY A 72 -9.70 -16.99 -1.30
CA GLY A 72 -9.51 -18.43 -1.20
C GLY A 72 -10.77 -19.23 -1.55
N LYS A 73 -10.99 -20.37 -0.85
CA LYS A 73 -12.10 -21.29 -1.06
C LYS A 73 -13.46 -20.64 -0.75
N HIS A 74 -13.48 -19.68 0.18
CA HIS A 74 -14.66 -18.92 0.60
C HIS A 74 -14.51 -17.46 0.18
N ASN A 75 -15.06 -17.10 -0.95
CA ASN A 75 -14.98 -15.75 -1.52
C ASN A 75 -16.34 -15.29 -2.02
N ASP A 76 -17.05 -14.51 -1.21
CA ASP A 76 -18.40 -14.02 -1.50
C ASP A 76 -18.39 -12.60 -2.13
N LEU A 77 -17.22 -12.05 -2.49
CA LEU A 77 -17.06 -10.65 -2.89
C LEU A 77 -17.89 -10.26 -4.13
N GLU A 78 -18.02 -11.19 -5.09
CA GLU A 78 -18.73 -10.92 -6.35
C GLU A 78 -20.26 -10.91 -6.13
N GLU A 79 -20.78 -11.74 -5.24
CA GLU A 79 -22.21 -11.90 -4.95
C GLU A 79 -22.76 -10.76 -4.10
N VAL A 80 -21.89 -10.11 -3.28
CA VAL A 80 -22.29 -9.06 -2.35
C VAL A 80 -22.95 -7.88 -3.08
N GLY A 81 -24.18 -7.58 -2.63
CA GLY A 81 -25.03 -6.52 -3.17
C GLY A 81 -25.92 -6.97 -4.32
N HIS A 82 -25.53 -8.04 -5.02
CA HIS A 82 -26.29 -8.60 -6.16
C HIS A 82 -27.33 -9.63 -5.70
N ASP A 83 -27.01 -10.41 -4.69
CA ASP A 83 -27.94 -11.30 -4.03
C ASP A 83 -28.51 -10.71 -2.72
N THR A 84 -29.22 -11.55 -1.93
CA THR A 84 -29.96 -11.08 -0.74
C THR A 84 -29.34 -11.52 0.58
N TYR A 85 -28.25 -12.31 0.60
CA TYR A 85 -27.77 -13.00 1.80
C TYR A 85 -26.26 -13.18 1.93
N HIS A 86 -25.44 -12.91 0.90
CA HIS A 86 -23.98 -12.94 1.00
C HIS A 86 -23.40 -11.60 1.45
N HIS A 87 -22.36 -11.67 2.26
CA HIS A 87 -21.66 -10.52 2.82
C HIS A 87 -20.15 -10.74 2.83
N THR A 88 -19.37 -9.68 2.63
CA THR A 88 -17.92 -9.76 2.84
C THR A 88 -17.60 -9.95 4.31
N MET A 89 -18.22 -9.15 5.19
CA MET A 89 -18.16 -9.29 6.65
C MET A 89 -19.55 -9.66 7.19
N PHE A 90 -19.61 -10.71 8.00
CA PHE A 90 -20.81 -11.13 8.68
C PHE A 90 -20.49 -11.61 10.09
N GLU A 91 -21.53 -11.70 10.93
CA GLU A 91 -21.41 -12.27 12.26
C GLU A 91 -21.83 -13.75 12.23
N MET A 92 -20.99 -14.59 12.81
CA MET A 92 -21.26 -16.01 12.99
C MET A 92 -21.49 -16.26 14.48
N LEU A 93 -22.73 -16.57 14.86
CA LEU A 93 -23.05 -17.03 16.21
C LEU A 93 -22.58 -18.47 16.35
N GLY A 94 -21.55 -18.67 17.15
CA GLY A 94 -20.89 -19.97 17.31
C GLY A 94 -20.94 -20.54 18.71
N ASN A 95 -21.01 -21.88 18.80
CA ASN A 95 -20.74 -22.59 20.04
C ASN A 95 -19.87 -23.81 19.77
N TRP A 96 -18.93 -24.03 20.68
CA TRP A 96 -17.90 -25.08 20.59
C TRP A 96 -17.91 -25.95 21.82
N SER A 97 -17.68 -27.28 21.59
CA SER A 97 -17.42 -28.27 22.65
C SER A 97 -16.08 -28.97 22.33
N PHE A 98 -15.12 -28.82 23.21
CA PHE A 98 -13.78 -29.43 23.07
C PHE A 98 -13.71 -30.78 23.82
N GLY A 99 -14.51 -31.74 23.36
CA GLY A 99 -14.57 -33.10 23.91
C GLY A 99 -15.43 -33.22 25.16
N ASP A 100 -16.39 -32.32 25.42
CA ASP A 100 -17.30 -32.36 26.52
C ASP A 100 -18.67 -32.95 26.11
N TYR A 101 -19.32 -32.39 25.08
CA TYR A 101 -20.52 -32.97 24.46
C TYR A 101 -20.32 -33.15 22.97
N PHE A 102 -21.22 -33.90 22.31
CA PHE A 102 -21.14 -34.17 20.88
C PHE A 102 -22.48 -34.03 20.18
N LYS A 103 -22.77 -34.78 19.13
CA LYS A 103 -23.90 -34.63 18.21
C LYS A 103 -25.26 -34.46 18.91
N LYS A 104 -25.54 -35.26 19.91
CA LYS A 104 -26.87 -35.26 20.55
C LYS A 104 -27.16 -33.92 21.19
N GLU A 105 -26.31 -33.48 22.08
CA GLU A 105 -26.49 -32.20 22.79
C GLU A 105 -26.43 -31.02 21.81
N ALA A 106 -25.55 -31.07 20.80
CA ALA A 106 -25.45 -30.00 19.82
C ALA A 106 -26.75 -29.81 19.04
N ILE A 107 -27.36 -30.91 18.58
CA ILE A 107 -28.63 -30.87 17.85
C ILE A 107 -29.79 -30.50 18.79
N ASP A 108 -29.82 -31.04 20.01
CA ASP A 108 -30.86 -30.71 20.98
C ASP A 108 -30.82 -29.20 21.37
N PHE A 109 -29.63 -28.63 21.57
CA PHE A 109 -29.47 -27.18 21.86
C PHE A 109 -29.90 -26.34 20.68
N ALA A 110 -29.52 -26.72 19.44
CA ALA A 110 -29.91 -25.99 18.24
C ALA A 110 -31.44 -26.02 18.07
N TRP A 111 -32.06 -27.15 18.26
CA TRP A 111 -33.53 -27.29 18.21
C TRP A 111 -34.22 -26.43 19.27
N GLU A 112 -33.82 -26.56 20.54
CA GLU A 112 -34.39 -25.79 21.64
C GLU A 112 -34.25 -24.28 21.38
N TYR A 113 -33.09 -23.82 20.91
CA TYR A 113 -32.89 -22.41 20.63
C TYR A 113 -33.83 -21.92 19.51
N ILE A 114 -33.88 -22.61 18.39
CA ILE A 114 -34.65 -22.19 17.23
C ILE A 114 -36.16 -22.29 17.49
N VAL A 115 -36.61 -23.38 18.05
CA VAL A 115 -38.04 -23.66 18.17
C VAL A 115 -38.62 -23.15 19.49
N ASP A 116 -37.92 -23.41 20.62
CA ASP A 116 -38.48 -23.09 21.94
C ASP A 116 -38.16 -21.66 22.38
N VAL A 117 -36.98 -21.09 21.99
CA VAL A 117 -36.59 -19.73 22.36
C VAL A 117 -37.04 -18.75 21.27
N LEU A 118 -36.64 -18.95 20.03
CA LEU A 118 -36.93 -18.02 18.92
C LEU A 118 -38.33 -18.20 18.32
N LYS A 119 -39.02 -19.30 18.63
CA LYS A 119 -40.39 -19.61 18.17
C LYS A 119 -40.52 -19.68 16.64
N ILE A 120 -39.50 -20.16 15.95
CA ILE A 120 -39.61 -20.47 14.53
C ILE A 120 -40.47 -21.70 14.34
N ASP A 121 -41.42 -21.66 13.41
CA ASP A 121 -42.35 -22.75 13.16
C ASP A 121 -41.61 -23.98 12.62
N PRO A 122 -41.69 -25.15 13.36
CA PRO A 122 -40.99 -26.37 12.94
C PRO A 122 -41.39 -26.86 11.53
N SER A 123 -42.58 -26.54 11.07
CA SER A 123 -43.08 -26.95 9.76
C SER A 123 -42.31 -26.27 8.58
N ASN A 124 -41.58 -25.25 8.88
CA ASN A 124 -40.74 -24.51 7.90
C ASN A 124 -39.28 -24.94 7.96
N LEU A 125 -38.88 -25.84 8.86
CA LEU A 125 -37.51 -26.25 9.09
C LEU A 125 -37.19 -27.57 8.37
N TYR A 126 -36.00 -27.60 7.78
CA TYR A 126 -35.40 -28.80 7.21
C TYR A 126 -34.01 -29.00 7.80
N ALA A 127 -33.61 -30.24 8.06
CA ALA A 127 -32.26 -30.59 8.44
C ALA A 127 -31.59 -31.40 7.34
N THR A 128 -30.31 -31.12 7.05
CA THR A 128 -29.50 -31.97 6.18
C THR A 128 -28.59 -32.86 7.05
N VAL A 129 -28.23 -34.03 6.55
CA VAL A 129 -27.25 -34.92 7.14
C VAL A 129 -26.30 -35.42 6.05
N PHE A 130 -25.04 -35.60 6.38
CA PHE A 130 -24.03 -36.08 5.45
C PHE A 130 -24.39 -37.46 4.86
N GLU A 131 -24.48 -37.53 3.54
CA GLU A 131 -24.87 -38.79 2.88
C GLU A 131 -23.75 -39.84 2.76
N GLY A 132 -22.52 -39.43 3.13
CA GLY A 132 -21.32 -40.27 2.98
C GLY A 132 -20.48 -39.92 1.76
N SER A 133 -19.28 -40.47 1.71
CA SER A 133 -18.36 -40.42 0.56
C SER A 133 -17.64 -41.77 0.43
N PRO A 134 -18.14 -42.68 -0.41
CA PRO A 134 -17.54 -44.00 -0.58
C PRO A 134 -16.08 -43.95 -1.02
N GLU A 135 -15.71 -42.92 -1.80
CA GLU A 135 -14.35 -42.69 -2.30
C GLU A 135 -13.35 -42.43 -1.15
N GLU A 136 -13.79 -41.81 -0.06
CA GLU A 136 -12.98 -41.56 1.15
C GLU A 136 -13.28 -42.55 2.27
N GLY A 137 -14.08 -43.57 2.02
CA GLY A 137 -14.46 -44.60 3.01
C GLY A 137 -15.39 -44.07 4.11
N LEU A 138 -16.11 -42.96 3.85
CA LEU A 138 -17.01 -42.34 4.83
C LEU A 138 -18.45 -42.81 4.57
N SER A 139 -19.13 -43.26 5.64
CA SER A 139 -20.52 -43.67 5.61
C SER A 139 -21.44 -42.47 5.87
N ARG A 140 -22.73 -42.63 5.54
CA ARG A 140 -23.79 -41.72 5.90
C ARG A 140 -23.85 -41.51 7.45
N ASP A 141 -24.15 -40.29 7.87
CA ASP A 141 -24.25 -39.93 9.28
C ASP A 141 -25.62 -40.37 9.87
N GLU A 142 -25.76 -41.67 10.11
CA GLU A 142 -26.98 -42.27 10.71
C GLU A 142 -27.26 -41.80 12.15
N GLU A 143 -26.19 -41.44 12.90
CA GLU A 143 -26.32 -40.90 14.24
C GLU A 143 -27.03 -39.56 14.21
N ALA A 144 -26.59 -38.61 13.41
CA ALA A 144 -27.25 -37.31 13.27
C ALA A 144 -28.67 -37.45 12.74
N ALA A 145 -28.91 -38.32 11.74
CA ALA A 145 -30.24 -38.58 11.20
C ALA A 145 -31.20 -39.12 12.30
N SER A 146 -30.73 -40.05 13.15
CA SER A 146 -31.53 -40.64 14.23
C SER A 146 -31.86 -39.63 15.33
N ILE A 147 -31.01 -38.66 15.57
CA ILE A 147 -31.25 -37.59 16.53
C ILE A 147 -32.30 -36.61 15.97
N TRP A 148 -32.15 -36.18 14.71
CA TRP A 148 -33.12 -35.32 14.05
C TRP A 148 -34.51 -35.92 13.93
N ALA A 149 -34.60 -37.24 13.75
CA ALA A 149 -35.88 -37.96 13.70
C ALA A 149 -36.73 -37.87 14.99
N LYS A 150 -36.16 -37.40 16.09
CA LYS A 150 -36.90 -37.08 17.32
C LYS A 150 -37.58 -35.71 17.28
N HIS A 151 -37.13 -34.86 16.40
CA HIS A 151 -37.54 -33.44 16.31
C HIS A 151 -38.31 -33.12 15.02
N LEU A 152 -37.91 -33.73 13.90
CA LEU A 152 -38.43 -33.46 12.58
C LEU A 152 -39.08 -34.71 11.97
N PRO A 153 -40.11 -34.57 11.12
CA PRO A 153 -40.65 -35.67 10.33
C PRO A 153 -39.59 -36.13 9.29
N ALA A 154 -39.68 -37.40 8.87
CA ALA A 154 -38.66 -38.02 8.02
C ALA A 154 -38.44 -37.32 6.67
N ASP A 155 -39.46 -36.68 6.13
CA ASP A 155 -39.41 -35.91 4.87
C ASP A 155 -38.80 -34.53 5.02
N HIS A 156 -38.50 -34.08 6.22
CA HIS A 156 -37.74 -32.86 6.53
C HIS A 156 -36.27 -33.14 6.87
N ILE A 157 -35.83 -34.42 6.86
CA ILE A 157 -34.44 -34.81 7.07
C ILE A 157 -33.86 -35.25 5.74
N LEU A 158 -32.98 -34.44 5.17
CA LEU A 158 -32.48 -34.63 3.81
C LEU A 158 -31.01 -35.08 3.82
N ASN A 159 -30.62 -35.79 2.75
CA ASN A 159 -29.22 -36.13 2.56
C ASN A 159 -28.51 -34.96 1.84
N GLY A 160 -27.37 -34.59 2.36
CA GLY A 160 -26.48 -33.64 1.71
C GLY A 160 -25.16 -34.29 1.26
N ASN A 161 -24.68 -33.89 0.12
CA ASN A 161 -23.46 -34.41 -0.46
C ASN A 161 -22.20 -33.88 0.28
N LYS A 162 -21.01 -34.32 -0.13
CA LYS A 162 -19.77 -33.92 0.51
C LYS A 162 -19.52 -32.41 0.42
N HIS A 163 -19.93 -31.75 -0.65
CA HIS A 163 -19.76 -30.32 -0.83
C HIS A 163 -20.55 -29.52 0.22
N ASP A 164 -21.76 -29.95 0.51
CA ASP A 164 -22.68 -29.24 1.41
C ASP A 164 -22.54 -29.72 2.87
N ASN A 165 -22.39 -31.01 3.10
CA ASN A 165 -22.46 -31.61 4.45
C ASN A 165 -21.16 -32.26 4.95
N PHE A 166 -20.00 -31.91 4.37
CA PHE A 166 -18.67 -32.24 4.91
C PHE A 166 -17.79 -30.99 4.97
N TRP A 167 -17.73 -30.40 6.15
CA TRP A 167 -17.01 -29.14 6.32
C TRP A 167 -15.50 -29.34 6.40
N GLU A 168 -14.74 -28.51 5.71
CA GLU A 168 -13.29 -28.49 5.69
C GLU A 168 -12.79 -27.06 5.86
N MET A 169 -11.84 -26.86 6.78
CA MET A 169 -11.26 -25.54 7.05
C MET A 169 -10.54 -24.96 5.81
N GLY A 170 -9.88 -25.81 5.04
CA GLY A 170 -9.12 -25.49 3.84
C GLY A 170 -8.67 -26.78 3.17
N ASP A 171 -7.58 -26.73 2.40
CA ASP A 171 -6.99 -27.91 1.76
C ASP A 171 -6.38 -28.90 2.78
N THR A 172 -6.05 -28.39 3.97
CA THR A 172 -5.55 -29.18 5.12
C THR A 172 -6.15 -28.62 6.42
N GLY A 173 -6.22 -29.48 7.45
CA GLY A 173 -6.68 -29.05 8.77
C GLY A 173 -7.91 -29.82 9.27
N PRO A 174 -8.53 -29.36 10.38
CA PRO A 174 -9.70 -29.99 10.95
C PRO A 174 -10.87 -30.07 9.97
N CYS A 175 -11.57 -31.19 9.98
CA CYS A 175 -12.72 -31.42 9.11
C CYS A 175 -13.66 -32.46 9.71
N GLY A 176 -14.88 -32.55 9.19
CA GLY A 176 -15.84 -33.54 9.58
C GLY A 176 -17.20 -33.37 8.91
N PRO A 177 -18.08 -34.41 9.03
CA PRO A 177 -19.44 -34.28 8.57
C PRO A 177 -20.17 -33.19 9.32
N CYS A 178 -21.14 -32.57 8.68
CA CYS A 178 -21.99 -31.58 9.31
C CYS A 178 -23.46 -31.79 9.02
N SER A 179 -24.28 -31.09 9.78
CA SER A 179 -25.71 -31.03 9.61
C SER A 179 -26.17 -29.60 9.61
N GLU A 180 -26.90 -29.23 8.58
CA GLU A 180 -27.39 -27.87 8.38
C GLU A 180 -28.86 -27.74 8.73
N ILE A 181 -29.26 -26.60 9.27
CA ILE A 181 -30.65 -26.25 9.48
C ILE A 181 -31.04 -25.20 8.45
N HIS A 182 -32.05 -25.53 7.65
CA HIS A 182 -32.61 -24.66 6.63
C HIS A 182 -34.00 -24.18 7.04
N VAL A 183 -34.31 -22.95 6.64
CA VAL A 183 -35.62 -22.33 6.82
C VAL A 183 -36.24 -22.05 5.48
N ASP A 184 -37.52 -22.48 5.27
CA ASP A 184 -38.33 -22.07 4.13
C ASP A 184 -39.19 -20.88 4.55
N SER A 185 -38.76 -19.69 4.12
CA SER A 185 -39.43 -18.41 4.45
C SER A 185 -40.49 -18.01 3.43
N ARG A 186 -40.83 -18.88 2.47
CA ARG A 186 -41.87 -18.62 1.45
C ARG A 186 -43.27 -18.62 2.06
N SER A 187 -44.23 -18.08 1.31
CA SER A 187 -45.64 -18.10 1.67
C SER A 187 -46.18 -19.55 1.71
N ALA A 188 -47.28 -19.77 2.43
CA ALA A 188 -47.95 -21.08 2.49
C ALA A 188 -48.39 -21.56 1.09
N GLU A 189 -48.79 -20.62 0.22
CA GLU A 189 -49.22 -20.91 -1.17
C GLU A 189 -48.05 -21.39 -1.99
N GLU A 190 -46.87 -20.74 -1.90
CA GLU A 190 -45.69 -21.15 -2.62
C GLU A 190 -45.16 -22.51 -2.16
N ARG A 191 -45.21 -22.77 -0.85
CA ARG A 191 -44.82 -24.07 -0.25
C ARG A 191 -45.74 -25.19 -0.70
N ALA A 192 -47.03 -24.90 -0.89
CA ALA A 192 -47.99 -25.87 -1.36
C ALA A 192 -47.77 -26.25 -2.84
N GLN A 193 -47.20 -25.34 -3.63
CA GLN A 193 -46.91 -25.59 -5.05
C GLN A 193 -45.60 -26.37 -5.24
N VAL A 194 -44.56 -25.99 -4.50
CA VAL A 194 -43.23 -26.63 -4.52
C VAL A 194 -42.82 -26.88 -3.08
N PRO A 195 -42.73 -28.14 -2.60
CA PRO A 195 -42.29 -28.45 -1.26
C PRO A 195 -40.87 -27.94 -0.99
N GLY A 196 -40.61 -27.36 0.20
CA GLY A 196 -39.32 -26.80 0.57
C GLY A 196 -38.15 -27.76 0.43
N ARG A 197 -38.40 -29.07 0.70
CA ARG A 197 -37.40 -30.14 0.55
C ARG A 197 -36.76 -30.23 -0.84
N GLU A 198 -37.44 -29.75 -1.88
CA GLU A 198 -36.95 -29.75 -3.27
C GLU A 198 -36.03 -28.57 -3.56
N LEU A 199 -36.03 -27.56 -2.68
CA LEU A 199 -35.31 -26.32 -2.81
C LEU A 199 -34.13 -26.18 -1.83
N VAL A 200 -33.99 -27.08 -0.85
CA VAL A 200 -32.85 -27.14 0.07
C VAL A 200 -31.55 -27.37 -0.76
N ASN A 201 -30.51 -26.57 -0.54
CA ASN A 201 -29.24 -26.60 -1.28
C ASN A 201 -29.41 -26.45 -2.82
N LYS A 202 -30.37 -25.60 -3.26
CA LYS A 202 -30.63 -25.26 -4.66
C LYS A 202 -30.56 -23.75 -4.91
N ASP A 203 -29.82 -23.00 -4.11
CA ASP A 203 -29.63 -21.54 -4.21
C ASP A 203 -30.93 -20.73 -4.26
N HIS A 204 -31.99 -21.26 -3.63
CA HIS A 204 -33.27 -20.55 -3.60
C HIS A 204 -33.23 -19.42 -2.57
N PRO A 205 -33.52 -18.15 -2.94
CA PRO A 205 -33.31 -16.99 -2.06
C PRO A 205 -34.18 -16.96 -0.79
N GLN A 206 -35.19 -17.80 -0.67
CA GLN A 206 -36.05 -17.89 0.51
C GLN A 206 -36.07 -19.28 1.20
N VAL A 207 -35.23 -20.23 0.70
CA VAL A 207 -35.01 -21.55 1.37
C VAL A 207 -33.53 -21.62 1.66
N ILE A 208 -33.15 -21.09 2.80
CA ILE A 208 -31.74 -20.81 3.11
C ILE A 208 -31.26 -21.57 4.36
N GLU A 209 -30.00 -21.96 4.32
CA GLU A 209 -29.27 -22.41 5.49
C GLU A 209 -29.13 -21.25 6.47
N ILE A 210 -29.49 -21.50 7.74
CA ILE A 210 -29.34 -20.56 8.85
C ILE A 210 -28.28 -20.99 9.85
N TRP A 211 -28.05 -22.30 10.01
CA TRP A 211 -27.13 -22.85 11.02
C TRP A 211 -26.44 -24.11 10.50
N ASN A 212 -25.13 -24.17 10.56
CA ASN A 212 -24.32 -25.34 10.27
C ASN A 212 -23.75 -25.93 11.58
N ILE A 213 -23.95 -27.20 11.84
CA ILE A 213 -23.48 -27.91 13.02
C ILE A 213 -22.44 -28.93 12.57
N VAL A 214 -21.17 -28.63 12.81
CA VAL A 214 -20.04 -29.44 12.34
C VAL A 214 -19.58 -30.40 13.42
N PHE A 215 -19.46 -31.66 13.06
CA PHE A 215 -19.00 -32.74 13.92
C PHE A 215 -17.52 -33.03 13.58
N MET A 216 -16.61 -32.19 14.10
CA MET A 216 -15.18 -32.30 13.84
C MET A 216 -14.64 -33.63 14.39
N GLN A 217 -14.20 -34.49 13.50
CA GLN A 217 -13.71 -35.83 13.83
C GLN A 217 -12.36 -36.15 13.22
N TYR A 218 -11.97 -35.39 12.17
CA TYR A 218 -10.79 -35.69 11.37
C TYR A 218 -9.90 -34.48 11.19
N ASN A 219 -8.63 -34.74 10.85
CA ASN A 219 -7.66 -33.79 10.36
C ASN A 219 -7.24 -34.21 8.94
N ARG A 220 -7.46 -33.35 7.93
CA ARG A 220 -7.02 -33.61 6.56
C ARG A 220 -5.53 -33.27 6.44
N LYS A 221 -4.76 -34.27 6.01
CA LYS A 221 -3.31 -34.13 5.75
C LYS A 221 -3.04 -33.54 4.36
N ALA A 222 -1.81 -33.14 4.12
CA ALA A 222 -1.38 -32.61 2.82
C ALA A 222 -1.44 -33.64 1.67
N ASP A 223 -1.42 -34.95 1.98
CA ASP A 223 -1.60 -36.04 1.03
C ASP A 223 -3.07 -36.38 0.75
N GLY A 224 -4.00 -35.61 1.35
CA GLY A 224 -5.44 -35.81 1.22
C GLY A 224 -6.05 -36.86 2.18
N SER A 225 -5.25 -37.59 2.96
CA SER A 225 -5.73 -38.58 3.91
C SER A 225 -6.42 -37.95 5.13
N LEU A 226 -7.32 -38.70 5.75
CA LEU A 226 -8.04 -38.29 6.95
C LEU A 226 -7.47 -39.02 8.16
N GLU A 227 -7.01 -38.26 9.15
CA GLU A 227 -6.54 -38.78 10.43
C GLU A 227 -7.56 -38.43 11.51
N PRO A 228 -8.02 -39.38 12.33
CA PRO A 228 -8.95 -39.09 13.44
C PRO A 228 -8.35 -38.09 14.43
N LEU A 229 -9.12 -37.09 14.86
CA LEU A 229 -8.74 -36.19 15.95
C LEU A 229 -8.67 -36.94 17.27
N ALA A 230 -7.77 -36.51 18.15
CA ALA A 230 -7.62 -37.05 19.50
C ALA A 230 -8.90 -36.91 20.35
N LYS A 231 -9.65 -35.86 20.11
CA LYS A 231 -10.97 -35.60 20.72
C LYS A 231 -11.95 -35.17 19.64
N LYS A 232 -13.20 -35.64 19.76
CA LYS A 232 -14.31 -35.15 18.95
C LYS A 232 -14.71 -33.76 19.42
N VAL A 233 -14.91 -32.86 18.50
CA VAL A 233 -15.20 -31.44 18.76
C VAL A 233 -16.49 -31.06 18.04
N ILE A 234 -17.33 -30.29 18.74
CA ILE A 234 -18.45 -29.59 18.12
C ILE A 234 -17.97 -28.20 17.73
N ASP A 235 -18.23 -27.86 16.49
CA ASP A 235 -18.11 -26.52 15.94
C ASP A 235 -19.42 -26.15 15.27
N THR A 236 -20.03 -25.05 15.67
CA THR A 236 -21.24 -24.59 15.00
C THR A 236 -21.12 -23.16 14.54
N GLY A 237 -21.75 -22.87 13.40
CA GLY A 237 -21.82 -21.56 12.84
C GLY A 237 -23.22 -21.21 12.37
N MET A 238 -23.88 -20.29 13.06
CA MET A 238 -25.18 -19.75 12.66
C MET A 238 -24.99 -18.36 12.07
N GLY A 239 -25.42 -18.18 10.82
CA GLY A 239 -25.36 -16.88 10.15
C GLY A 239 -26.28 -15.87 10.83
N PHE A 240 -25.72 -14.90 11.54
CA PHE A 240 -26.50 -13.93 12.31
C PHE A 240 -27.45 -13.12 11.42
N GLU A 241 -26.98 -12.58 10.33
CA GLU A 241 -27.79 -11.77 9.40
C GLU A 241 -28.93 -12.59 8.78
N ARG A 242 -28.69 -13.87 8.46
CA ARG A 242 -29.70 -14.82 7.97
C ARG A 242 -30.75 -15.14 9.04
N LEU A 243 -30.33 -15.33 10.28
CA LEU A 243 -31.21 -15.55 11.42
C LEU A 243 -32.11 -14.32 11.67
N VAL A 244 -31.50 -13.12 11.72
CA VAL A 244 -32.24 -11.86 11.90
C VAL A 244 -33.29 -11.68 10.81
N ARG A 245 -32.92 -11.91 9.55
CA ARG A 245 -33.84 -11.88 8.41
C ARG A 245 -35.04 -12.81 8.62
N THR A 246 -34.79 -14.04 9.03
CA THR A 246 -35.83 -15.03 9.28
C THR A 246 -36.81 -14.59 10.39
N ILE A 247 -36.27 -14.11 11.53
CA ILE A 247 -37.07 -13.66 12.67
C ILE A 247 -37.85 -12.39 12.35
N GLN A 248 -37.30 -11.49 11.58
CA GLN A 248 -37.93 -10.24 11.18
C GLN A 248 -38.84 -10.41 9.95
N GLY A 249 -38.99 -11.62 9.42
CA GLY A 249 -39.86 -11.92 8.26
C GLY A 249 -39.52 -11.14 7.02
N LYS A 250 -38.22 -10.96 6.75
CA LYS A 250 -37.71 -10.22 5.58
C LYS A 250 -37.28 -11.18 4.48
N THR A 251 -37.26 -10.67 3.26
CA THR A 251 -36.79 -11.42 2.08
C THR A 251 -35.33 -11.16 1.72
N SER A 252 -34.73 -10.16 2.34
CA SER A 252 -33.31 -9.82 2.18
C SER A 252 -32.69 -9.46 3.53
N ASN A 253 -31.42 -9.82 3.74
CA ASN A 253 -30.64 -9.37 4.90
C ASN A 253 -30.57 -7.84 4.98
N TYR A 254 -30.50 -7.18 3.81
CA TYR A 254 -30.44 -5.73 3.70
C TYR A 254 -31.72 -5.03 4.15
N ASP A 255 -32.85 -5.74 4.26
CA ASP A 255 -34.13 -5.19 4.72
C ASP A 255 -34.32 -5.28 6.24
N THR A 256 -33.36 -5.85 6.95
CA THR A 256 -33.35 -5.99 8.40
C THR A 256 -32.83 -4.74 9.10
N ASP A 257 -33.00 -4.67 10.40
CA ASP A 257 -32.45 -3.61 11.24
C ASP A 257 -30.91 -3.63 11.34
N VAL A 258 -30.24 -4.65 10.83
CA VAL A 258 -28.77 -4.72 10.71
C VAL A 258 -28.26 -3.71 9.66
N PHE A 259 -28.97 -3.60 8.52
CA PHE A 259 -28.51 -2.78 7.38
C PHE A 259 -29.34 -1.54 7.13
N GLN A 260 -30.63 -1.52 7.49
CA GLN A 260 -31.53 -0.41 7.17
C GLN A 260 -31.08 0.96 7.72
N PRO A 261 -30.50 1.07 8.94
CA PRO A 261 -29.97 2.36 9.39
C PRO A 261 -28.83 2.88 8.51
N MET A 262 -27.92 1.98 8.10
CA MET A 262 -26.80 2.32 7.21
C MET A 262 -27.29 2.71 5.81
N LEU A 263 -28.22 1.96 5.22
CA LEU A 263 -28.81 2.27 3.91
C LEU A 263 -29.52 3.62 3.92
N LYS A 264 -30.25 3.94 4.98
CA LYS A 264 -30.86 5.28 5.16
C LYS A 264 -29.81 6.38 5.25
N LYS A 265 -28.71 6.12 5.96
CA LYS A 265 -27.60 7.08 6.06
C LYS A 265 -26.93 7.32 4.71
N ILE A 266 -26.68 6.25 3.94
CA ILE A 266 -26.15 6.36 2.57
C ILE A 266 -27.11 7.17 1.70
N GLY A 267 -28.40 6.83 1.72
CA GLY A 267 -29.42 7.56 0.95
C GLY A 267 -29.48 9.06 1.28
N ALA A 268 -29.38 9.40 2.57
CA ALA A 268 -29.34 10.80 3.00
C ALA A 268 -28.09 11.56 2.50
N ILE A 269 -26.94 10.88 2.37
CA ILE A 269 -25.70 11.50 1.87
C ILE A 269 -25.74 11.67 0.34
N CYS A 270 -26.20 10.65 -0.39
CA CYS A 270 -26.20 10.68 -1.86
C CYS A 270 -27.48 11.26 -2.48
N GLY A 271 -28.51 11.52 -1.68
CA GLY A 271 -29.81 12.02 -2.16
C GLY A 271 -30.65 10.95 -2.89
N CYS A 272 -30.40 9.65 -2.65
CA CYS A 272 -31.09 8.52 -3.25
C CYS A 272 -32.00 7.83 -2.23
N GLU A 273 -33.00 7.12 -2.71
CA GLU A 273 -33.90 6.31 -1.87
C GLU A 273 -33.75 4.84 -2.23
N TYR A 274 -33.46 4.01 -1.21
CA TYR A 274 -33.36 2.56 -1.36
C TYR A 274 -34.71 1.93 -1.73
N GLY A 275 -34.72 0.99 -2.66
CA GLY A 275 -35.93 0.30 -3.15
C GLY A 275 -36.58 0.96 -4.35
N LYS A 276 -35.88 1.91 -5.04
CA LYS A 276 -36.44 2.62 -6.20
C LYS A 276 -35.79 2.22 -7.54
N ASP A 277 -34.52 1.91 -7.53
CA ASP A 277 -33.75 1.57 -8.73
C ASP A 277 -32.72 0.48 -8.40
N GLU A 278 -32.73 -0.61 -9.13
CA GLU A 278 -31.93 -1.79 -8.84
C GLU A 278 -30.42 -1.48 -8.81
N LYS A 279 -29.89 -0.68 -9.73
CA LYS A 279 -28.47 -0.34 -9.78
C LYS A 279 -28.04 0.52 -8.59
N THR A 280 -28.89 1.44 -8.21
CA THR A 280 -28.72 2.28 -7.02
C THR A 280 -28.78 1.43 -5.76
N ASP A 281 -29.75 0.50 -5.69
CA ASP A 281 -29.92 -0.40 -4.56
C ASP A 281 -28.71 -1.34 -4.38
N VAL A 282 -28.21 -1.92 -5.47
CA VAL A 282 -26.98 -2.72 -5.46
C VAL A 282 -25.80 -1.89 -4.95
N ALA A 283 -25.64 -0.66 -5.44
CA ALA A 283 -24.54 0.20 -4.99
C ALA A 283 -24.65 0.52 -3.49
N MET A 284 -25.84 0.80 -3.00
CA MET A 284 -26.08 1.09 -1.58
C MET A 284 -25.79 -0.16 -0.70
N ARG A 285 -26.19 -1.37 -1.17
CA ARG A 285 -25.90 -2.64 -0.48
C ARG A 285 -24.41 -2.91 -0.40
N VAL A 286 -23.69 -2.78 -1.51
CA VAL A 286 -22.23 -2.94 -1.57
C VAL A 286 -21.53 -2.00 -0.59
N ILE A 287 -21.93 -0.72 -0.56
CA ILE A 287 -21.34 0.27 0.34
C ILE A 287 -21.65 -0.06 1.80
N ALA A 288 -22.91 -0.44 2.12
CA ALA A 288 -23.32 -0.80 3.47
C ALA A 288 -22.59 -2.04 4.02
N ASP A 289 -22.34 -3.03 3.16
CA ASP A 289 -21.54 -4.21 3.49
C ASP A 289 -20.05 -3.84 3.67
N HIS A 290 -19.48 -3.15 2.70
CA HIS A 290 -18.04 -2.92 2.65
C HIS A 290 -17.54 -1.98 3.75
N ILE A 291 -18.33 -1.00 4.18
CA ILE A 291 -17.94 -0.12 5.29
C ILE A 291 -17.76 -0.90 6.60
N ARG A 292 -18.56 -1.96 6.84
CA ARG A 292 -18.39 -2.85 7.98
C ARG A 292 -17.03 -3.54 7.90
N THR A 293 -16.74 -4.18 6.77
CA THR A 293 -15.46 -4.87 6.53
C THR A 293 -14.26 -3.96 6.73
N ILE A 294 -14.28 -2.78 6.11
CA ILE A 294 -13.16 -1.84 6.15
C ILE A 294 -12.93 -1.33 7.57
N ALA A 295 -14.00 -0.91 8.25
CA ALA A 295 -13.89 -0.36 9.60
C ALA A 295 -13.38 -1.41 10.60
N PHE A 296 -13.92 -2.63 10.58
CA PHE A 296 -13.46 -3.70 11.47
C PHE A 296 -12.03 -4.17 11.17
N ALA A 297 -11.63 -4.25 9.90
CA ALA A 297 -10.25 -4.58 9.55
C ALA A 297 -9.26 -3.53 10.07
N ILE A 298 -9.61 -2.23 9.96
CA ILE A 298 -8.80 -1.15 10.52
C ILE A 298 -8.76 -1.23 12.04
N THR A 299 -9.89 -1.55 12.69
CA THR A 299 -9.98 -1.78 14.13
C THR A 299 -9.06 -2.91 14.59
N ASP A 300 -8.99 -4.00 13.82
CA ASP A 300 -8.06 -5.12 14.06
C ASP A 300 -6.59 -4.77 13.71
N GLY A 301 -6.33 -3.51 13.32
CA GLY A 301 -5.00 -2.97 13.00
C GLY A 301 -4.50 -3.28 11.59
N GLN A 302 -5.38 -3.74 10.70
CA GLN A 302 -5.03 -3.94 9.30
C GLN A 302 -5.39 -2.70 8.48
N LEU A 303 -4.39 -1.90 8.17
CA LEU A 303 -4.56 -0.76 7.27
C LEU A 303 -4.60 -1.21 5.80
N PRO A 304 -5.35 -0.49 4.94
CA PRO A 304 -5.25 -0.66 3.49
C PRO A 304 -3.81 -0.50 3.01
N SER A 305 -3.30 -1.46 2.23
CA SER A 305 -1.92 -1.45 1.75
C SER A 305 -1.81 -2.07 0.35
N ASN A 306 -0.58 -2.25 -0.17
CA ASN A 306 -0.33 -2.87 -1.46
C ASN A 306 -0.08 -4.38 -1.38
N GLU A 307 -0.06 -4.96 -0.17
CA GLU A 307 0.36 -6.34 0.05
C GLU A 307 -0.60 -7.09 0.97
N LYS A 308 -0.67 -8.41 0.79
CA LYS A 308 -1.34 -9.37 1.68
C LYS A 308 -2.77 -8.92 2.07
N ALA A 309 -3.13 -9.05 3.33
CA ALA A 309 -4.44 -8.67 3.87
C ALA A 309 -4.79 -7.20 3.60
N GLY A 310 -3.82 -6.29 3.73
CA GLY A 310 -4.03 -4.87 3.47
C GLY A 310 -4.42 -4.57 2.02
N TYR A 311 -3.90 -5.34 1.05
CA TYR A 311 -4.31 -5.23 -0.35
C TYR A 311 -5.78 -5.61 -0.55
N VAL A 312 -6.23 -6.67 0.10
CA VAL A 312 -7.63 -7.10 0.02
C VAL A 312 -8.56 -6.03 0.61
N ILE A 313 -8.23 -5.50 1.78
CA ILE A 313 -9.02 -4.42 2.41
C ILE A 313 -9.03 -3.16 1.54
N ARG A 314 -7.90 -2.79 0.93
CA ARG A 314 -7.82 -1.68 -0.03
C ARG A 314 -8.70 -1.92 -1.25
N ARG A 315 -8.74 -3.16 -1.78
CA ARG A 315 -9.59 -3.54 -2.91
C ARG A 315 -11.08 -3.38 -2.58
N ILE A 316 -11.50 -3.81 -1.39
CA ILE A 316 -12.87 -3.67 -0.89
C ILE A 316 -13.25 -2.18 -0.75
N LEU A 317 -12.38 -1.37 -0.16
CA LEU A 317 -12.59 0.08 -0.05
C LEU A 317 -12.74 0.72 -1.43
N ARG A 318 -11.86 0.41 -2.36
CA ARG A 318 -11.92 0.93 -3.73
C ARG A 318 -13.15 0.49 -4.48
N ARG A 319 -13.64 -0.73 -4.22
CA ARG A 319 -14.92 -1.22 -4.77
C ARG A 319 -16.08 -0.36 -4.26
N ALA A 320 -16.15 -0.09 -2.96
CA ALA A 320 -17.19 0.79 -2.39
C ALA A 320 -17.14 2.22 -2.97
N VAL A 321 -15.94 2.82 -3.07
CA VAL A 321 -15.76 4.16 -3.67
C VAL A 321 -16.24 4.18 -5.12
N ARG A 322 -15.89 3.14 -5.90
CA ARG A 322 -16.33 3.03 -7.29
C ARG A 322 -17.84 2.96 -7.42
N TYR A 323 -18.51 2.13 -6.62
CA TYR A 323 -19.98 2.04 -6.65
C TYR A 323 -20.60 3.39 -6.31
N GLY A 324 -20.07 4.11 -5.31
CA GLY A 324 -20.48 5.47 -4.98
C GLY A 324 -20.25 6.45 -6.14
N TYR A 325 -19.10 6.39 -6.79
CA TYR A 325 -18.76 7.26 -7.92
C TYR A 325 -19.63 6.97 -9.15
N THR A 326 -19.81 5.70 -9.50
CA THR A 326 -20.47 5.29 -10.77
C THR A 326 -21.98 5.38 -10.68
N PHE A 327 -22.59 4.92 -9.57
CA PHE A 327 -24.03 4.73 -9.48
C PHE A 327 -24.72 5.74 -8.55
N LEU A 328 -24.01 6.32 -7.57
CA LEU A 328 -24.57 7.30 -6.65
C LEU A 328 -24.05 8.73 -6.89
N ASN A 329 -23.31 8.95 -7.98
CA ASN A 329 -22.73 10.23 -8.38
C ASN A 329 -21.88 10.94 -7.30
N MET A 330 -21.23 10.16 -6.43
CA MET A 330 -20.36 10.69 -5.36
C MET A 330 -19.00 11.08 -5.92
N ARG A 331 -18.72 12.38 -6.03
CA ARG A 331 -17.48 12.93 -6.60
C ARG A 331 -16.45 13.36 -5.54
N SER A 332 -16.82 13.33 -4.27
CA SER A 332 -15.98 13.63 -3.13
C SER A 332 -16.06 12.51 -2.11
N ALA A 333 -15.07 12.42 -1.22
CA ALA A 333 -15.06 11.40 -0.18
C ALA A 333 -16.29 11.49 0.72
N PHE A 334 -16.94 10.36 0.95
CA PHE A 334 -18.18 10.24 1.75
C PHE A 334 -18.20 9.01 2.66
N LEU A 335 -17.46 7.93 2.34
CA LEU A 335 -17.49 6.67 3.11
C LEU A 335 -17.16 6.90 4.59
N TYR A 336 -16.20 7.78 4.88
CA TYR A 336 -15.82 8.11 6.25
C TYR A 336 -16.99 8.68 7.08
N GLN A 337 -18.00 9.28 6.43
CA GLN A 337 -19.19 9.83 7.09
C GLN A 337 -20.17 8.75 7.54
N LEU A 338 -19.96 7.51 7.12
CA LEU A 338 -20.75 6.35 7.51
C LEU A 338 -20.24 5.71 8.81
N VAL A 339 -19.01 5.99 9.23
CA VAL A 339 -18.37 5.40 10.42
C VAL A 339 -19.18 5.69 11.71
N PRO A 340 -19.66 6.92 11.97
CA PRO A 340 -20.48 7.17 13.15
C PRO A 340 -21.79 6.38 13.18
N GLN A 341 -22.41 6.11 12.01
CA GLN A 341 -23.59 5.26 11.94
C GLN A 341 -23.24 3.82 12.27
N LEU A 342 -22.13 3.29 11.73
CA LEU A 342 -21.68 1.93 12.04
C LEU A 342 -21.41 1.75 13.55
N ILE A 343 -20.81 2.74 14.20
CA ILE A 343 -20.56 2.74 15.64
C ILE A 343 -21.88 2.74 16.42
N ALA A 344 -22.88 3.50 16.01
CA ALA A 344 -24.19 3.51 16.62
C ALA A 344 -24.90 2.14 16.50
N ASP A 345 -24.72 1.48 15.37
CA ASP A 345 -25.35 0.19 15.09
C ASP A 345 -24.65 -0.97 15.83
N MET A 346 -23.30 -1.01 15.80
CA MET A 346 -22.50 -2.16 16.24
C MET A 346 -21.59 -1.90 17.46
N GLY A 347 -21.36 -0.65 17.86
CA GLY A 347 -20.41 -0.29 18.91
C GLY A 347 -20.73 -0.84 20.31
N VAL A 348 -22.00 -1.20 20.58
CA VAL A 348 -22.37 -1.86 21.84
C VAL A 348 -21.86 -3.30 21.88
N ALA A 349 -21.98 -4.03 20.78
CA ALA A 349 -21.48 -5.41 20.68
C ALA A 349 -19.94 -5.45 20.50
N TYR A 350 -19.38 -4.43 19.86
CA TYR A 350 -17.96 -4.33 19.52
C TYR A 350 -17.37 -2.99 19.99
N PRO A 351 -17.05 -2.84 21.29
CA PRO A 351 -16.55 -1.59 21.87
C PRO A 351 -15.27 -1.07 21.25
N GLU A 352 -14.49 -1.94 20.63
CA GLU A 352 -13.26 -1.59 19.91
C GLU A 352 -13.51 -0.63 18.74
N LEU A 353 -14.68 -0.65 18.09
CA LEU A 353 -15.06 0.33 17.06
C LEU A 353 -15.14 1.75 17.65
N VAL A 354 -15.72 1.89 18.83
CA VAL A 354 -15.85 3.18 19.53
C VAL A 354 -14.46 3.71 19.90
N GLN A 355 -13.60 2.83 20.42
CA GLN A 355 -12.25 3.20 20.86
C GLN A 355 -11.35 3.62 19.69
N GLN A 356 -11.61 3.10 18.49
CA GLN A 356 -10.77 3.31 17.31
C GLN A 356 -11.38 4.30 16.30
N GLU A 357 -12.50 4.97 16.60
CA GLU A 357 -13.15 5.91 15.68
C GLU A 357 -12.18 6.99 15.15
N ALA A 358 -11.35 7.53 16.03
CA ALA A 358 -10.35 8.54 15.70
C ALA A 358 -9.29 8.06 14.69
N GLN A 359 -9.11 6.74 14.55
CA GLN A 359 -8.22 6.12 13.58
C GLN A 359 -8.97 5.71 12.31
N ILE A 360 -10.13 5.07 12.43
CA ILE A 360 -10.91 4.53 11.31
C ILE A 360 -11.28 5.64 10.32
N THR A 361 -11.87 6.72 10.82
CA THR A 361 -12.41 7.83 10.01
C THR A 361 -11.38 8.48 9.10
N PRO A 362 -10.19 8.93 9.59
CA PRO A 362 -9.19 9.55 8.72
C PRO A 362 -8.49 8.56 7.78
N VAL A 363 -8.35 7.28 8.14
CA VAL A 363 -7.80 6.26 7.24
C VAL A 363 -8.70 6.07 6.04
N ILE A 364 -10.01 5.86 6.27
CA ILE A 364 -10.99 5.70 5.19
C ILE A 364 -11.00 6.94 4.30
N LYS A 365 -11.08 8.13 4.89
CA LYS A 365 -11.11 9.40 4.15
C LYS A 365 -9.86 9.57 3.27
N SER A 366 -8.68 9.35 3.81
CA SER A 366 -7.41 9.50 3.08
C SER A 366 -7.28 8.53 1.91
N GLU A 367 -7.64 7.26 2.10
CA GLU A 367 -7.57 6.25 1.03
C GLU A 367 -8.64 6.52 -0.05
N GLU A 368 -9.83 6.95 0.36
CA GLU A 368 -10.93 7.32 -0.55
C GLU A 368 -10.54 8.53 -1.41
N GLU A 369 -10.03 9.62 -0.81
CA GLU A 369 -9.56 10.80 -1.53
C GLU A 369 -8.40 10.47 -2.50
N ALA A 370 -7.47 9.62 -2.07
CA ALA A 370 -6.37 9.17 -2.91
C ALA A 370 -6.88 8.38 -4.12
N PHE A 371 -7.86 7.49 -3.90
CA PHE A 371 -8.41 6.66 -4.96
C PHE A 371 -9.31 7.45 -5.92
N LEU A 372 -10.10 8.40 -5.45
CA LEU A 372 -10.92 9.27 -6.30
C LEU A 372 -10.05 10.02 -7.33
N ARG A 373 -8.87 10.53 -6.93
CA ARG A 373 -7.92 11.14 -7.87
C ARG A 373 -7.40 10.15 -8.92
N THR A 374 -7.17 8.90 -8.54
CA THR A 374 -6.76 7.83 -9.45
C THR A 374 -7.89 7.41 -10.36
N LEU A 375 -9.10 7.30 -9.81
CA LEU A 375 -10.31 6.87 -10.50
C LEU A 375 -10.67 7.83 -11.63
N GLU A 376 -10.69 9.13 -11.38
CA GLU A 376 -10.98 10.16 -12.37
C GLU A 376 -10.00 10.12 -13.54
N LYS A 377 -8.69 10.02 -13.25
CA LYS A 377 -7.65 9.90 -14.29
C LYS A 377 -7.73 8.58 -15.06
N GLY A 378 -7.92 7.47 -14.35
CA GLY A 378 -7.99 6.13 -14.92
C GLY A 378 -9.18 5.95 -15.86
N ILE A 379 -10.36 6.40 -15.45
CA ILE A 379 -11.56 6.38 -16.30
C ILE A 379 -11.33 7.22 -17.56
N GLY A 380 -10.81 8.45 -17.42
CA GLY A 380 -10.56 9.32 -18.58
C GLY A 380 -9.52 8.77 -19.57
N LEU A 381 -8.54 7.99 -19.11
CA LEU A 381 -7.59 7.28 -19.98
C LEU A 381 -8.24 6.06 -20.64
N LEU A 382 -9.02 5.30 -19.88
CA LEU A 382 -9.72 4.12 -20.40
C LEU A 382 -10.77 4.49 -21.45
N ASP A 383 -11.49 5.59 -21.24
CA ASP A 383 -12.44 6.12 -22.25
C ASP A 383 -11.72 6.47 -23.55
N LYS A 384 -10.54 7.07 -23.51
CA LYS A 384 -9.73 7.34 -24.70
C LYS A 384 -9.33 6.06 -25.42
N LEU A 385 -8.85 5.05 -24.67
CA LEU A 385 -8.48 3.75 -25.26
C LEU A 385 -9.70 3.07 -25.91
N MET A 386 -10.85 3.10 -25.26
CA MET A 386 -12.10 2.57 -25.83
C MET A 386 -12.53 3.32 -27.08
N ASP A 387 -12.43 4.64 -27.11
CA ASP A 387 -12.76 5.47 -28.28
C ASP A 387 -11.78 5.23 -29.43
N GLU A 388 -10.51 5.05 -29.16
CA GLU A 388 -9.51 4.67 -30.18
C GLU A 388 -9.80 3.28 -30.75
N ALA A 389 -10.13 2.31 -29.90
CA ALA A 389 -10.51 0.98 -30.32
C ALA A 389 -11.81 0.99 -31.16
N ARG A 390 -12.84 1.74 -30.78
CA ARG A 390 -14.07 1.92 -31.56
C ARG A 390 -13.79 2.49 -32.95
N ARG A 391 -12.93 3.52 -33.05
CA ARG A 391 -12.53 4.12 -34.34
C ARG A 391 -11.75 3.11 -35.20
N ALA A 392 -11.00 2.21 -34.57
CA ALA A 392 -10.27 1.14 -35.26
C ALA A 392 -11.09 -0.10 -35.53
N GLY A 393 -12.39 -0.14 -35.17
CA GLY A 393 -13.28 -1.29 -35.30
C GLY A 393 -12.89 -2.49 -34.43
N LYS A 394 -12.17 -2.27 -33.33
CA LYS A 394 -11.72 -3.30 -32.38
C LYS A 394 -12.65 -3.36 -31.19
N THR A 395 -12.82 -4.56 -30.65
CA THR A 395 -13.54 -4.82 -29.39
C THR A 395 -12.62 -5.30 -28.26
N GLU A 396 -11.31 -5.32 -28.52
CA GLU A 396 -10.29 -5.73 -27.56
C GLU A 396 -9.31 -4.58 -27.34
N ILE A 397 -8.98 -4.33 -26.07
CA ILE A 397 -7.95 -3.38 -25.63
C ILE A 397 -6.64 -4.13 -25.37
N SER A 398 -5.51 -3.55 -25.80
CA SER A 398 -4.18 -4.14 -25.60
C SER A 398 -3.90 -4.41 -24.12
N GLY A 399 -3.43 -5.61 -23.79
CA GLY A 399 -3.00 -5.98 -22.45
C GLY A 399 -1.85 -5.12 -21.92
N VAL A 400 -1.02 -4.57 -22.80
CA VAL A 400 0.07 -3.64 -22.43
C VAL A 400 -0.50 -2.30 -21.94
N ASP A 401 -1.54 -1.77 -22.59
CA ASP A 401 -2.20 -0.53 -22.19
C ASP A 401 -2.92 -0.71 -20.85
N VAL A 402 -3.59 -1.86 -20.66
CA VAL A 402 -4.22 -2.23 -19.38
C VAL A 402 -3.17 -2.39 -18.28
N PHE A 403 -2.02 -3.01 -18.58
CA PHE A 403 -0.90 -3.11 -17.63
C PHE A 403 -0.37 -1.72 -17.25
N MET A 404 -0.22 -0.81 -18.21
CA MET A 404 0.22 0.56 -17.96
C MET A 404 -0.77 1.33 -17.08
N LEU A 405 -2.08 1.15 -17.25
CA LEU A 405 -3.09 1.73 -16.37
C LEU A 405 -2.89 1.30 -14.91
N LYS A 406 -2.56 0.02 -14.69
CA LYS A 406 -2.29 -0.51 -13.34
C LYS A 406 -0.94 -0.05 -12.81
N ASP A 407 0.13 -0.23 -13.56
CA ASP A 407 1.51 -0.03 -13.10
C ASP A 407 1.85 1.44 -12.92
N THR A 408 1.54 2.28 -13.91
CA THR A 408 1.91 3.69 -13.92
C THR A 408 0.88 4.58 -13.22
N TYR A 409 -0.40 4.29 -13.40
CA TYR A 409 -1.48 5.13 -12.88
C TYR A 409 -2.17 4.57 -11.64
N GLY A 410 -1.84 3.33 -11.23
CA GLY A 410 -2.42 2.67 -10.06
C GLY A 410 -3.90 2.33 -10.22
N PHE A 411 -4.40 2.27 -11.46
CA PHE A 411 -5.79 1.95 -11.76
C PHE A 411 -5.98 0.42 -11.73
N PRO A 412 -6.84 -0.13 -10.86
CA PRO A 412 -6.91 -1.57 -10.64
C PRO A 412 -7.36 -2.35 -11.88
N LEU A 413 -6.77 -3.54 -12.10
CA LEU A 413 -7.09 -4.40 -13.24
C LEU A 413 -8.55 -4.84 -13.25
N ASP A 414 -9.04 -5.34 -12.12
CA ASP A 414 -10.43 -5.80 -11.94
C ASP A 414 -11.44 -4.70 -12.26
N LEU A 415 -11.10 -3.46 -11.93
CA LEU A 415 -11.90 -2.29 -12.28
C LEU A 415 -11.83 -1.99 -13.80
N THR A 416 -10.64 -2.08 -14.39
CA THR A 416 -10.45 -1.91 -15.83
C THR A 416 -11.29 -2.92 -16.62
N GLU A 417 -11.17 -4.20 -16.28
CA GLU A 417 -11.92 -5.29 -16.93
C GLU A 417 -13.42 -5.13 -16.83
N LEU A 418 -13.90 -4.68 -15.66
CA LEU A 418 -15.32 -4.48 -15.45
C LEU A 418 -15.85 -3.32 -16.31
N ILE A 419 -15.15 -2.18 -16.36
CA ILE A 419 -15.56 -1.04 -17.19
C ILE A 419 -15.51 -1.43 -18.68
N LEU A 420 -14.50 -2.17 -19.09
CA LEU A 420 -14.40 -2.67 -20.47
C LEU A 420 -15.60 -3.57 -20.80
N ARG A 421 -15.92 -4.53 -19.94
CA ARG A 421 -17.06 -5.44 -20.11
C ARG A 421 -18.41 -4.71 -20.19
N GLU A 422 -18.65 -3.73 -19.31
CA GLU A 422 -19.83 -2.88 -19.31
C GLU A 422 -19.99 -2.08 -20.63
N ASN A 423 -18.87 -1.79 -21.32
CA ASN A 423 -18.83 -1.07 -22.58
C ASN A 423 -18.67 -1.95 -23.83
N GLY A 424 -18.74 -3.29 -23.68
CA GLY A 424 -18.64 -4.26 -24.77
C GLY A 424 -17.22 -4.50 -25.29
N PHE A 425 -16.21 -4.23 -24.43
CA PHE A 425 -14.80 -4.50 -24.74
C PHE A 425 -14.26 -5.65 -23.88
N THR A 426 -13.17 -6.25 -24.37
CA THR A 426 -12.36 -7.24 -23.65
C THR A 426 -10.92 -6.77 -23.53
N THR A 427 -10.14 -7.44 -22.68
CA THR A 427 -8.70 -7.21 -22.52
C THR A 427 -7.94 -8.39 -23.10
N ASN A 428 -6.78 -8.13 -23.72
CA ASN A 428 -5.84 -9.18 -24.09
C ASN A 428 -5.06 -9.65 -22.86
N GLU A 429 -5.56 -10.68 -22.19
CA GLU A 429 -4.98 -11.23 -20.97
C GLU A 429 -3.57 -11.80 -21.18
N GLU A 430 -3.28 -12.35 -22.35
CA GLU A 430 -1.96 -12.91 -22.65
C GLU A 430 -0.88 -11.83 -22.70
N GLU A 431 -1.17 -10.70 -23.38
CA GLU A 431 -0.27 -9.53 -23.40
C GLU A 431 -0.09 -8.93 -22.00
N TYR A 432 -1.16 -8.82 -21.22
CA TYR A 432 -1.11 -8.32 -19.85
C TYR A 432 -0.22 -9.21 -18.96
N ASN A 433 -0.42 -10.53 -19.01
CA ASN A 433 0.35 -11.48 -18.21
C ASN A 433 1.83 -11.49 -18.63
N LYS A 434 2.15 -11.37 -19.92
CA LYS A 434 3.55 -11.23 -20.39
C LYS A 434 4.20 -9.96 -19.84
N ALA A 435 3.50 -8.82 -19.85
CA ALA A 435 4.01 -7.57 -19.28
C ALA A 435 4.24 -7.68 -17.76
N LEU A 436 3.32 -8.33 -17.06
CA LEU A 436 3.41 -8.59 -15.62
C LEU A 436 4.57 -9.53 -15.26
N GLU A 437 4.78 -10.60 -16.03
CA GLU A 437 5.88 -11.54 -15.82
C GLU A 437 7.23 -10.91 -16.11
N HIS A 438 7.32 -10.09 -17.13
CA HIS A 438 8.54 -9.34 -17.45
C HIS A 438 8.94 -8.42 -16.29
N GLN A 439 7.97 -7.73 -15.67
CA GLN A 439 8.24 -6.90 -14.49
C GLN A 439 8.67 -7.75 -13.28
N LYS A 440 8.00 -8.89 -13.03
CA LYS A 440 8.35 -9.82 -11.94
C LYS A 440 9.71 -10.49 -12.12
N SER A 441 10.09 -10.83 -13.35
CA SER A 441 11.37 -11.48 -13.64
C SER A 441 12.55 -10.57 -13.38
N MET A 442 12.43 -9.29 -13.70
CA MET A 442 13.45 -8.29 -13.36
C MET A 442 13.69 -8.19 -11.84
N GLY A 443 12.66 -8.42 -11.01
CA GLY A 443 12.77 -8.44 -9.55
C GLY A 443 13.33 -9.76 -8.97
N ARG A 444 13.07 -10.90 -9.62
CA ARG A 444 13.45 -12.25 -9.12
C ARG A 444 14.89 -12.64 -9.41
N GLU A 445 15.45 -12.26 -10.56
CA GLU A 445 16.85 -12.57 -10.93
C GLU A 445 17.86 -11.90 -9.98
N ALA A 446 17.47 -10.84 -9.28
CA ALA A 446 18.34 -10.14 -8.35
C ALA A 446 18.65 -10.94 -7.06
N ASN A 447 17.84 -11.94 -6.67
CA ASN A 447 17.89 -12.57 -5.34
C ASN A 447 18.13 -14.09 -5.31
N LYS A 448 18.48 -14.71 -6.44
CA LYS A 448 18.74 -16.15 -6.45
C LYS A 448 20.08 -16.46 -5.79
N GLN A 449 20.04 -17.19 -4.66
CA GLN A 449 21.20 -17.76 -3.98
C GLN A 449 21.20 -19.28 -4.17
N ASP A 450 22.37 -19.84 -4.46
CA ASP A 450 22.58 -21.28 -4.51
C ASP A 450 23.22 -21.70 -3.18
N LEU A 451 22.46 -22.40 -2.35
CA LEU A 451 22.85 -22.79 -1.00
C LEU A 451 23.42 -24.20 -1.02
N GLY A 452 24.67 -24.36 -0.59
CA GLY A 452 25.27 -25.66 -0.31
C GLY A 452 24.72 -26.29 0.97
N ASP A 453 25.04 -27.60 1.18
CA ASP A 453 24.68 -28.32 2.39
C ASP A 453 25.53 -27.90 3.59
N TRP A 454 24.98 -27.98 4.80
CA TRP A 454 25.68 -27.71 6.03
C TRP A 454 26.73 -28.81 6.34
N THR A 455 27.98 -28.41 6.49
CA THR A 455 29.01 -29.23 7.08
C THR A 455 29.02 -29.02 8.59
N VAL A 456 28.59 -30.00 9.36
CA VAL A 456 28.53 -29.94 10.84
C VAL A 456 29.90 -30.38 11.38
N LEU A 457 30.49 -29.52 12.21
CA LEU A 457 31.75 -29.79 12.91
C LEU A 457 31.52 -30.25 14.34
N GLU A 458 30.55 -29.67 15.02
CA GLU A 458 30.15 -29.95 16.39
C GLU A 458 28.63 -29.63 16.53
N GLU A 459 27.89 -30.44 17.26
CA GLU A 459 26.49 -30.18 17.59
C GLU A 459 26.43 -29.21 18.79
N GLY A 460 25.50 -28.24 18.73
CA GLY A 460 25.35 -27.28 19.80
C GLY A 460 24.41 -26.14 19.43
N GLU A 461 24.05 -25.34 20.43
CA GLU A 461 23.29 -24.12 20.28
C GLU A 461 24.18 -22.89 20.32
N THR A 462 23.74 -21.80 19.74
CA THR A 462 24.46 -20.52 19.75
C THR A 462 24.07 -19.68 20.95
N GLU A 463 25.03 -19.31 21.80
CA GLU A 463 24.86 -18.32 22.86
C GLU A 463 25.15 -16.91 22.31
N PHE A 464 24.19 -16.00 22.41
CA PHE A 464 24.40 -14.58 22.05
C PHE A 464 24.83 -13.79 23.27
N VAL A 465 26.01 -13.15 23.22
CA VAL A 465 26.59 -12.35 24.31
C VAL A 465 26.78 -10.88 23.94
N GLY A 466 26.30 -10.47 22.77
CA GLY A 466 26.54 -9.15 22.19
C GLY A 466 25.86 -7.96 22.88
N TYR A 467 25.02 -8.20 23.90
CA TYR A 467 24.53 -7.12 24.76
C TYR A 467 25.59 -6.68 25.79
N ASP A 468 26.50 -7.58 26.18
CA ASP A 468 27.46 -7.34 27.28
C ASP A 468 28.90 -7.16 26.77
N THR A 469 29.24 -7.78 25.66
CA THR A 469 30.62 -7.75 25.14
C THR A 469 30.67 -7.65 23.62
N LEU A 470 31.68 -7.02 23.09
CA LEU A 470 31.98 -6.90 21.66
C LEU A 470 33.00 -7.98 21.17
N ALA A 471 33.53 -8.77 22.10
CA ALA A 471 34.45 -9.84 21.74
C ALA A 471 34.28 -11.05 22.67
N CYS A 472 34.43 -12.26 22.13
CA CYS A 472 34.44 -13.50 22.92
C CYS A 472 35.21 -14.60 22.21
N GLU A 473 35.71 -15.58 22.97
CA GLU A 473 36.19 -16.83 22.41
C GLU A 473 35.02 -17.64 21.84
N THR A 474 35.25 -18.28 20.67
CA THR A 474 34.21 -19.01 19.95
C THR A 474 34.77 -20.14 19.12
N LYS A 475 33.90 -21.09 18.75
CA LYS A 475 34.16 -22.17 17.79
C LYS A 475 33.08 -22.20 16.73
N ILE A 476 33.45 -22.69 15.56
CA ILE A 476 32.51 -22.93 14.47
C ILE A 476 31.79 -24.25 14.72
N LEU A 477 30.47 -24.22 14.86
CA LEU A 477 29.62 -25.41 14.96
C LEU A 477 29.37 -26.04 13.59
N ARG A 478 29.03 -25.21 12.61
CA ARG A 478 28.74 -25.65 11.23
C ARG A 478 29.01 -24.52 10.23
N TYR A 479 29.26 -24.91 8.96
CA TYR A 479 29.42 -23.96 7.87
C TYR A 479 28.85 -24.54 6.57
N ARG A 480 28.52 -23.64 5.62
CA ARG A 480 28.21 -24.02 4.22
C ARG A 480 28.74 -22.97 3.25
N GLN A 481 28.99 -23.40 2.02
CA GLN A 481 29.31 -22.49 0.93
C GLN A 481 28.03 -22.01 0.25
N VAL A 482 28.02 -20.76 -0.12
CA VAL A 482 26.90 -20.12 -0.81
C VAL A 482 27.43 -19.41 -2.04
N SER A 483 26.73 -19.54 -3.16
CA SER A 483 27.04 -18.83 -4.40
C SER A 483 25.90 -17.87 -4.76
N GLN A 484 26.25 -16.62 -5.05
CA GLN A 484 25.30 -15.61 -5.49
C GLN A 484 25.95 -14.73 -6.57
N LYS A 485 25.31 -14.60 -7.72
CA LYS A 485 25.81 -13.78 -8.84
C LYS A 485 27.28 -14.06 -9.22
N GLY A 486 27.68 -15.34 -9.17
CA GLY A 486 29.04 -15.78 -9.51
C GLY A 486 30.12 -15.49 -8.44
N LYS A 487 29.73 -15.00 -7.26
CA LYS A 487 30.59 -14.84 -6.09
C LYS A 487 30.28 -15.93 -5.07
N SER A 488 31.31 -16.56 -4.52
CA SER A 488 31.16 -17.52 -3.42
C SER A 488 31.53 -16.87 -2.10
N PHE A 489 30.80 -17.22 -1.05
CA PHE A 489 31.05 -16.85 0.34
C PHE A 489 30.63 -17.99 1.26
N TYR A 490 30.92 -17.89 2.52
CA TYR A 490 30.65 -18.93 3.51
C TYR A 490 29.65 -18.40 4.55
N GLN A 491 28.70 -19.24 4.90
CA GLN A 491 27.83 -19.07 6.04
C GLN A 491 28.31 -19.93 7.19
N VAL A 492 28.46 -19.32 8.36
CA VAL A 492 29.08 -19.96 9.53
C VAL A 492 28.19 -19.76 10.75
N VAL A 493 28.01 -20.79 11.55
CA VAL A 493 27.31 -20.75 12.83
C VAL A 493 28.32 -20.97 13.95
N LEU A 494 28.30 -20.09 14.94
CA LEU A 494 29.24 -20.11 16.08
C LEU A 494 28.53 -20.64 17.32
N ASN A 495 29.26 -21.31 18.24
CA ASN A 495 28.71 -21.74 19.53
C ASN A 495 28.45 -20.58 20.49
N LYS A 496 29.23 -19.50 20.35
CA LYS A 496 29.08 -18.24 21.12
C LYS A 496 29.37 -17.06 20.23
N THR A 497 28.51 -16.04 20.25
CA THR A 497 28.69 -14.91 19.33
C THR A 497 28.40 -13.57 20.00
N PRO A 498 29.26 -12.55 19.79
CA PRO A 498 28.97 -11.16 20.15
C PRO A 498 28.23 -10.42 19.02
N PHE A 499 28.10 -11.04 17.82
CA PHE A 499 27.49 -10.42 16.63
C PHE A 499 25.98 -10.45 16.72
N TYR A 500 25.35 -9.27 16.61
CA TYR A 500 23.91 -9.15 16.44
C TYR A 500 23.51 -9.61 15.05
N ALA A 501 22.55 -10.51 14.97
CA ALA A 501 21.99 -10.97 13.71
C ALA A 501 20.81 -10.07 13.33
N GLU A 502 20.72 -9.68 12.04
CA GLU A 502 19.67 -8.82 11.51
C GLU A 502 18.27 -9.24 11.99
N MET A 503 17.59 -8.35 12.72
CA MET A 503 16.27 -8.57 13.27
C MET A 503 15.62 -7.22 13.68
N GLY A 504 14.29 -7.13 13.61
CA GLY A 504 13.54 -5.97 14.10
C GLY A 504 13.86 -4.64 13.39
N GLY A 505 14.47 -4.71 12.20
CA GLY A 505 14.90 -3.53 11.45
C GLY A 505 16.33 -3.06 11.76
N GLU A 506 17.01 -3.62 12.77
CA GLU A 506 18.44 -3.40 13.01
C GLU A 506 19.27 -4.32 12.12
N VAL A 507 20.21 -3.76 11.34
CA VAL A 507 21.10 -4.52 10.46
C VAL A 507 22.09 -5.36 11.26
N GLY A 508 22.49 -6.50 10.68
CA GLY A 508 23.49 -7.39 11.27
C GLY A 508 24.85 -6.71 11.45
N ASP A 509 25.62 -7.19 12.43
CA ASP A 509 26.98 -6.70 12.69
C ASP A 509 27.98 -7.19 11.67
N THR A 510 29.08 -6.43 11.59
CA THR A 510 30.30 -6.80 10.88
C THR A 510 31.48 -6.85 11.84
N GLY A 511 32.55 -7.46 11.42
CA GLY A 511 33.78 -7.58 12.21
C GLY A 511 34.68 -8.70 11.69
N TYR A 512 35.30 -9.46 12.57
CA TYR A 512 36.16 -10.55 12.15
C TYR A 512 36.25 -11.66 13.20
N LEU A 513 36.60 -12.87 12.71
CA LEU A 513 37.13 -13.94 13.52
C LEU A 513 38.66 -13.85 13.49
N ARG A 514 39.29 -13.82 14.66
CA ARG A 514 40.74 -13.79 14.80
C ARG A 514 41.25 -15.11 15.32
N MET A 515 42.31 -15.63 14.69
CA MET A 515 43.06 -16.77 15.12
C MET A 515 44.55 -16.40 15.04
N GLU A 516 45.23 -16.24 16.18
CA GLU A 516 46.57 -15.67 16.27
C GLU A 516 46.63 -14.31 15.53
N ASP A 517 47.47 -14.20 14.49
CA ASP A 517 47.60 -12.99 13.65
C ASP A 517 46.68 -12.95 12.43
N LEU A 518 45.93 -14.05 12.18
CA LEU A 518 45.02 -14.14 11.04
C LEU A 518 43.63 -13.56 11.38
N LYS A 519 43.07 -12.81 10.44
CA LYS A 519 41.74 -12.24 10.53
C LYS A 519 40.85 -12.66 9.37
N PHE A 520 39.68 -13.19 9.66
CA PHE A 520 38.65 -13.60 8.69
C PHE A 520 37.47 -12.65 8.83
N ASN A 521 37.19 -11.85 7.80
CA ASN A 521 36.17 -10.83 7.84
C ASN A 521 34.78 -11.42 7.86
N ILE A 522 33.98 -11.00 8.84
CA ILE A 522 32.53 -11.19 8.88
C ILE A 522 31.89 -9.97 8.20
N LEU A 523 31.27 -10.24 7.05
CA LEU A 523 30.68 -9.21 6.19
C LEU A 523 29.28 -8.81 6.64
N ASP A 524 28.57 -9.73 7.29
CA ASP A 524 27.19 -9.54 7.76
C ASP A 524 26.83 -10.67 8.74
N CYS A 525 25.80 -10.46 9.56
CA CYS A 525 25.22 -11.47 10.42
C CYS A 525 23.70 -11.47 10.24
N LYS A 526 23.14 -12.57 9.75
CA LYS A 526 21.71 -12.74 9.45
C LYS A 526 21.07 -13.77 10.35
N ARG A 527 19.75 -13.69 10.48
CA ARG A 527 18.98 -14.67 11.22
C ARG A 527 18.28 -15.64 10.27
N GLU A 528 18.54 -16.94 10.45
CA GLU A 528 17.88 -18.01 9.71
C GLU A 528 17.27 -19.01 10.71
N ASN A 529 15.94 -19.15 10.74
CA ASN A 529 15.21 -20.00 11.69
C ASN A 529 15.69 -19.83 13.15
N ASN A 530 15.76 -18.59 13.64
CA ASN A 530 16.26 -18.21 14.95
C ASN A 530 17.77 -18.43 15.19
N LEU A 531 18.51 -18.86 14.19
CA LEU A 531 19.94 -19.12 14.28
C LEU A 531 20.73 -17.92 13.74
N PRO A 532 21.70 -17.36 14.48
CA PRO A 532 22.63 -16.37 13.96
C PRO A 532 23.59 -17.01 12.95
N VAL A 533 23.57 -16.50 11.72
CA VAL A 533 24.41 -16.99 10.61
C VAL A 533 25.35 -15.88 10.18
N HIS A 534 26.66 -16.10 10.36
CA HIS A 534 27.72 -15.15 10.02
C HIS A 534 28.16 -15.36 8.57
N ILE A 535 28.27 -14.30 7.79
CA ILE A 535 28.69 -14.35 6.39
C ILE A 535 30.15 -13.97 6.29
N LEU A 536 31.00 -14.94 5.88
CA LEU A 536 32.43 -14.77 5.70
C LEU A 536 32.80 -14.76 4.22
N ALA A 537 33.75 -13.91 3.84
CA ALA A 537 34.32 -13.91 2.49
C ALA A 537 35.08 -15.18 2.18
N GLU A 538 35.77 -15.75 3.17
CA GLU A 538 36.59 -16.96 3.09
C GLU A 538 36.47 -17.80 4.36
N LEU A 539 36.58 -19.10 4.23
CA LEU A 539 36.59 -20.03 5.37
C LEU A 539 37.99 -20.13 5.95
N PRO A 540 38.16 -20.11 7.30
CA PRO A 540 39.44 -20.42 7.93
C PRO A 540 40.00 -21.76 7.45
N SER A 541 41.35 -21.84 7.30
CA SER A 541 42.04 -23.06 6.88
C SER A 541 41.86 -24.23 7.87
N ASP A 542 41.73 -23.89 9.17
CA ASP A 542 41.30 -24.85 10.20
C ASP A 542 39.99 -24.38 10.85
N PRO A 543 38.83 -24.82 10.35
CA PRO A 543 37.52 -24.43 10.89
C PRO A 543 37.23 -25.00 12.30
N ARG A 544 38.04 -25.94 12.79
CA ARG A 544 37.90 -26.53 14.13
C ARG A 544 38.68 -25.81 15.20
N ALA A 545 39.49 -24.83 14.83
CA ALA A 545 40.24 -23.99 15.76
C ALA A 545 39.31 -23.18 16.69
N THR A 546 39.89 -22.67 17.77
CA THR A 546 39.26 -21.70 18.61
C THR A 546 39.58 -20.29 18.06
N PHE A 547 38.56 -19.46 17.91
CA PHE A 547 38.68 -18.09 17.41
C PHE A 547 38.30 -17.08 18.48
N VAL A 548 38.75 -15.86 18.32
CA VAL A 548 38.17 -14.70 19.00
C VAL A 548 37.29 -13.97 18.00
N ALA A 549 36.01 -13.94 18.27
CA ALA A 549 35.01 -13.18 17.51
C ALA A 549 35.01 -11.73 17.99
N GLU A 550 35.28 -10.79 17.10
CA GLU A 550 35.38 -9.35 17.43
C GLU A 550 34.45 -8.52 16.50
N VAL A 551 33.52 -7.78 17.11
CA VAL A 551 32.58 -6.90 16.41
C VAL A 551 33.28 -5.57 16.08
N ASP A 552 32.97 -4.98 14.93
CA ASP A 552 33.33 -3.59 14.62
C ASP A 552 32.66 -2.64 15.62
N ALA A 553 33.41 -2.21 16.60
CA ALA A 553 32.93 -1.40 17.71
C ALA A 553 32.38 -0.03 17.27
N ALA A 554 33.03 0.59 16.26
CA ALA A 554 32.62 1.90 15.79
C ALA A 554 31.27 1.82 15.02
N ARG A 555 31.14 0.79 14.17
CA ARG A 555 29.88 0.51 13.45
C ARG A 555 28.76 0.14 14.41
N ARG A 556 29.01 -0.73 15.39
CA ARG A 556 28.00 -1.11 16.42
C ARG A 556 27.55 0.12 17.23
N GLN A 557 28.48 0.99 17.64
CA GLN A 557 28.15 2.19 18.38
C GLN A 557 27.23 3.11 17.56
N ALA A 558 27.51 3.29 16.26
CA ALA A 558 26.66 4.11 15.39
C ALA A 558 25.24 3.50 15.24
N ILE A 559 25.15 2.17 15.07
CA ILE A 559 23.87 1.45 15.04
C ILE A 559 23.09 1.65 16.34
N MET A 560 23.75 1.48 17.50
CA MET A 560 23.12 1.65 18.82
C MET A 560 22.60 3.07 19.02
N CYS A 561 23.33 4.10 18.54
CA CYS A 561 22.88 5.49 18.58
C CYS A 561 21.59 5.68 17.75
N ASN A 562 21.58 5.19 16.52
CA ASN A 562 20.43 5.27 15.65
C ASN A 562 19.24 4.45 16.18
N HIS A 563 19.48 3.27 16.76
CA HIS A 563 18.41 2.45 17.30
C HIS A 563 17.76 3.09 18.54
N SER A 564 18.57 3.54 19.48
CA SER A 564 18.05 4.22 20.67
C SER A 564 17.35 5.53 20.32
N ALA A 565 17.85 6.27 19.32
CA ALA A 565 17.17 7.45 18.78
C ALA A 565 15.82 7.12 18.14
N THR A 566 15.68 5.94 17.52
CA THR A 566 14.40 5.49 16.96
C THR A 566 13.32 5.40 18.02
N HIS A 567 13.62 4.83 19.19
CA HIS A 567 12.69 4.76 20.34
C HIS A 567 12.29 6.15 20.85
N ILE A 568 13.29 7.03 21.03
CA ILE A 568 13.04 8.41 21.50
C ILE A 568 12.22 9.18 20.47
N LEU A 569 12.52 9.00 19.18
CA LEU A 569 11.78 9.63 18.08
C LEU A 569 10.34 9.12 18.01
N HIS A 570 10.11 7.81 18.19
CA HIS A 570 8.77 7.22 18.26
C HIS A 570 7.96 7.82 19.41
N TYR A 571 8.54 7.93 20.60
CA TYR A 571 7.90 8.61 21.73
C TYR A 571 7.57 10.07 21.39
N ALA A 572 8.52 10.83 20.81
CA ALA A 572 8.31 12.24 20.47
C ALA A 572 7.21 12.43 19.41
N LEU A 573 7.15 11.55 18.41
CA LEU A 573 6.08 11.53 17.41
C LEU A 573 4.71 11.30 18.04
N ARG A 574 4.60 10.38 18.99
CA ARG A 574 3.34 10.12 19.72
C ARG A 574 2.89 11.29 20.57
N GLU A 575 3.82 12.02 21.20
CA GLU A 575 3.48 13.19 22.00
C GLU A 575 3.05 14.38 21.13
N VAL A 576 3.66 14.57 19.97
CA VAL A 576 3.37 15.72 19.10
C VAL A 576 2.18 15.45 18.16
N LEU A 577 2.13 14.27 17.55
CA LEU A 577 1.12 13.93 16.52
C LEU A 577 -0.08 13.17 17.09
N GLY A 578 0.08 12.53 18.26
CA GLY A 578 -0.98 11.79 18.95
C GLY A 578 -0.70 10.30 19.09
N LYS A 579 -1.46 9.66 19.98
CA LYS A 579 -1.28 8.24 20.40
C LYS A 579 -1.56 7.21 19.28
N HIS A 580 -2.17 7.62 18.17
CA HIS A 580 -2.39 6.78 16.97
C HIS A 580 -1.10 6.48 16.19
N VAL A 581 -0.01 7.17 16.50
CA VAL A 581 1.30 6.90 15.89
C VAL A 581 1.82 5.57 16.40
N GLU A 582 1.97 4.61 15.50
CA GLU A 582 2.49 3.26 15.73
C GLU A 582 3.54 2.94 14.68
N GLN A 583 4.57 2.19 15.07
CA GLN A 583 5.57 1.70 14.12
C GLN A 583 4.94 0.73 13.12
N LYS A 584 5.20 0.95 11.83
CA LYS A 584 4.81 0.07 10.73
C LYS A 584 6.01 -0.53 10.00
N GLY A 585 7.20 -0.01 10.24
CA GLY A 585 8.47 -0.52 9.78
C GLY A 585 9.63 0.27 10.37
N SER A 586 10.79 -0.33 10.41
CA SER A 586 12.03 0.30 10.85
C SER A 586 13.20 -0.23 10.03
N LEU A 587 14.21 0.60 9.84
CA LEU A 587 15.53 0.20 9.37
C LEU A 587 16.56 1.04 10.10
N VAL A 588 17.46 0.37 10.80
CA VAL A 588 18.53 0.99 11.57
C VAL A 588 19.87 0.53 11.00
N THR A 589 20.62 1.47 10.46
CA THR A 589 21.95 1.27 9.87
C THR A 589 22.99 2.10 10.63
N PRO A 590 24.31 1.93 10.40
CA PRO A 590 25.31 2.80 11.01
C PRO A 590 25.20 4.27 10.54
N ASP A 591 24.67 4.49 9.32
CA ASP A 591 24.61 5.81 8.69
C ASP A 591 23.33 6.57 9.00
N SER A 592 22.21 5.87 9.20
CA SER A 592 20.89 6.49 9.38
C SER A 592 19.89 5.55 10.04
N LEU A 593 18.81 6.12 10.52
CA LEU A 593 17.59 5.42 10.89
C LEU A 593 16.46 5.79 9.95
N ARG A 594 15.57 4.82 9.69
CA ARG A 594 14.32 5.00 8.97
C ARG A 594 13.19 4.47 9.83
N PHE A 595 12.16 5.28 10.01
CA PHE A 595 11.02 4.95 10.82
C PHE A 595 9.73 5.16 10.04
N ASP A 596 8.99 4.08 9.79
CA ASP A 596 7.70 4.10 9.12
C ASP A 596 6.60 4.01 10.17
N PHE A 597 5.64 4.93 10.14
CA PHE A 597 4.63 5.03 11.18
C PHE A 597 3.25 5.39 10.63
N SER A 598 2.21 5.02 11.39
CA SER A 598 0.83 5.38 11.06
C SER A 598 0.58 6.87 11.32
N HIS A 599 0.25 7.61 10.25
CA HIS A 599 -0.25 8.97 10.33
C HIS A 599 -0.92 9.36 9.00
N PHE A 600 -2.06 10.05 9.10
CA PHE A 600 -3.01 10.16 7.99
C PHE A 600 -2.77 11.36 7.08
N GLN A 601 -2.00 12.34 7.53
CA GLN A 601 -1.70 13.56 6.81
C GLN A 601 -0.20 13.80 6.71
N LYS A 602 0.20 14.75 5.89
CA LYS A 602 1.59 15.19 5.83
C LYS A 602 1.96 15.87 7.14
N VAL A 603 3.09 15.47 7.73
CA VAL A 603 3.62 16.15 8.93
C VAL A 603 4.16 17.51 8.50
N THR A 604 3.73 18.56 9.19
CA THR A 604 4.15 19.92 8.88
C THR A 604 5.61 20.18 9.31
N PRO A 605 6.30 21.15 8.70
CA PRO A 605 7.66 21.52 9.14
C PRO A 605 7.73 21.94 10.61
N GLU A 606 6.66 22.57 11.13
CA GLU A 606 6.51 22.98 12.51
C GLU A 606 6.41 21.78 13.44
N GLU A 607 5.58 20.79 13.09
CA GLU A 607 5.45 19.53 13.86
C GLU A 607 6.76 18.74 13.83
N LEU A 608 7.42 18.60 12.66
CA LEU A 608 8.74 17.94 12.57
C LEU A 608 9.77 18.61 13.47
N ARG A 609 9.79 19.95 13.50
CA ARG A 609 10.67 20.71 14.39
C ARG A 609 10.36 20.45 15.86
N GLN A 610 9.08 20.39 16.24
CA GLN A 610 8.67 20.08 17.63
C GLN A 610 9.10 18.65 18.02
N VAL A 611 8.92 17.67 17.13
CA VAL A 611 9.38 16.29 17.32
C VAL A 611 10.90 16.25 17.54
N GLU A 612 11.67 16.92 16.68
CA GLU A 612 13.13 16.97 16.79
C GLU A 612 13.59 17.66 18.08
N ILE A 613 12.95 18.78 18.45
CA ILE A 613 13.24 19.49 19.70
C ILE A 613 12.96 18.60 20.91
N LEU A 614 11.80 17.93 20.96
CA LEU A 614 11.42 17.04 22.06
C LEU A 614 12.39 15.86 22.17
N ALA A 615 12.67 15.17 21.04
CA ALA A 615 13.62 14.06 21.02
C ALA A 615 15.00 14.49 21.54
N ASN A 616 15.53 15.59 21.03
CA ASN A 616 16.83 16.14 21.49
C ASN A 616 16.80 16.63 22.94
N SER A 617 15.65 17.04 23.50
CA SER A 617 15.53 17.40 24.92
C SER A 617 15.71 16.17 25.82
N ILE A 618 15.18 15.00 25.38
CA ILE A 618 15.33 13.73 26.10
C ILE A 618 16.79 13.24 26.00
N ILE A 619 17.40 13.35 24.81
CA ILE A 619 18.79 12.97 24.57
C ILE A 619 19.73 13.74 25.54
N ARG A 620 19.53 15.05 25.69
CA ARG A 620 20.33 15.91 26.55
C ARG A 620 20.17 15.66 28.06
N GLN A 621 19.11 14.93 28.47
CA GLN A 621 18.95 14.55 29.89
C GLN A 621 19.89 13.41 30.29
N ASP A 622 20.59 12.78 29.37
CA ASP A 622 21.53 11.67 29.57
C ASP A 622 20.93 10.55 30.46
N ILE A 623 19.71 10.15 30.11
CA ILE A 623 18.95 9.13 30.84
C ILE A 623 19.61 7.78 30.64
N HIS A 624 19.95 7.11 31.73
CA HIS A 624 20.51 5.76 31.70
C HIS A 624 19.50 4.75 31.22
N LEU A 625 19.99 3.74 30.51
CA LEU A 625 19.21 2.58 30.05
C LEU A 625 18.72 1.78 31.26
N GLU A 626 17.40 1.62 31.37
CA GLU A 626 16.79 0.60 32.22
C GLU A 626 16.41 -0.58 31.30
N GLU A 627 17.13 -1.72 31.47
CA GLU A 627 16.95 -2.92 30.68
C GLU A 627 16.39 -4.05 31.54
N HIS A 628 15.25 -4.63 31.11
CA HIS A 628 14.71 -5.85 31.69
C HIS A 628 14.75 -6.94 30.64
N ARG A 629 15.72 -7.86 30.76
CA ARG A 629 15.95 -8.92 29.75
C ARG A 629 14.91 -10.00 29.77
N HIS A 630 14.29 -10.23 30.91
CA HIS A 630 13.27 -11.22 31.16
C HIS A 630 12.16 -10.59 31.98
N MET A 631 11.03 -10.33 31.37
CA MET A 631 9.85 -9.76 32.04
C MET A 631 8.59 -10.41 31.46
N PRO A 632 7.63 -10.84 32.32
CA PRO A 632 6.34 -11.31 31.83
C PRO A 632 5.64 -10.21 31.00
N ILE A 633 5.08 -10.59 29.84
CA ILE A 633 4.44 -9.66 28.91
C ILE A 633 3.34 -8.80 29.56
N ALA A 634 2.64 -9.37 30.56
CA ALA A 634 1.61 -8.66 31.32
C ALA A 634 2.19 -7.51 32.15
N GLU A 635 3.35 -7.72 32.77
CA GLU A 635 4.07 -6.70 33.55
C GLU A 635 4.65 -5.64 32.63
N ALA A 636 5.22 -6.02 31.48
CA ALA A 636 5.72 -5.10 30.48
C ALA A 636 4.61 -4.16 29.96
N LYS A 637 3.42 -4.68 29.68
CA LYS A 637 2.26 -3.89 29.31
C LYS A 637 1.79 -2.94 30.43
N ALA A 638 1.84 -3.40 31.69
CA ALA A 638 1.50 -2.58 32.84
C ALA A 638 2.47 -1.41 33.04
N LEU A 639 3.76 -1.57 32.68
CA LEU A 639 4.76 -0.51 32.61
C LEU A 639 4.53 0.48 31.47
N GLY A 640 3.54 0.22 30.58
CA GLY A 640 3.29 1.03 29.41
C GLY A 640 4.21 0.70 28.21
N ALA A 641 4.87 -0.46 28.22
CA ALA A 641 5.74 -0.86 27.13
C ALA A 641 4.96 -0.98 25.83
N MET A 642 5.43 -0.30 24.80
CA MET A 642 4.87 -0.40 23.46
C MET A 642 5.33 -1.70 22.84
N ALA A 643 4.34 -2.54 22.46
CA ALA A 643 4.56 -3.72 21.65
C ALA A 643 4.32 -3.36 20.19
N LEU A 644 5.13 -3.86 19.26
CA LEU A 644 4.86 -3.73 17.84
C LEU A 644 3.55 -4.46 17.52
N PHE A 645 2.65 -3.76 16.87
CA PHE A 645 1.35 -4.32 16.55
C PHE A 645 1.52 -5.46 15.53
N GLY A 646 1.19 -6.69 15.94
CA GLY A 646 1.23 -7.87 15.09
C GLY A 646 2.43 -8.77 15.23
N GLU A 647 3.36 -8.51 16.13
CA GLU A 647 4.39 -9.48 16.50
C GLU A 647 3.89 -10.41 17.61
N LYS A 648 4.19 -11.71 17.47
CA LYS A 648 4.00 -12.68 18.56
C LYS A 648 5.17 -12.56 19.51
N TYR A 649 4.91 -11.96 20.64
CA TYR A 649 5.86 -12.01 21.76
C TYR A 649 5.59 -13.28 22.57
N GLY A 650 6.65 -13.94 23.02
CA GLY A 650 6.53 -15.00 24.01
C GLY A 650 5.98 -14.46 25.34
N ASP A 651 5.75 -15.37 26.30
CA ASP A 651 5.33 -15.00 27.65
C ASP A 651 6.39 -14.15 28.38
N ASP A 652 7.65 -14.26 27.96
CA ASP A 652 8.83 -13.55 28.45
C ASP A 652 9.41 -12.61 27.39
N VAL A 653 9.57 -11.33 27.72
CA VAL A 653 9.97 -10.27 26.78
C VAL A 653 11.08 -9.40 27.33
N ARG A 654 11.88 -8.83 26.42
CA ARG A 654 12.88 -7.82 26.75
C ARG A 654 12.30 -6.41 26.65
N VAL A 655 12.43 -5.61 27.71
CA VAL A 655 11.95 -4.23 27.79
C VAL A 655 13.13 -3.27 27.82
N ILE A 656 13.09 -2.27 26.96
CA ILE A 656 14.04 -1.15 26.90
C ILE A 656 13.34 0.12 27.33
N LYS A 657 13.90 0.80 28.32
CA LYS A 657 13.32 2.03 28.87
C LYS A 657 14.34 3.14 28.96
N TYR A 658 14.00 4.30 28.40
CA TYR A 658 14.70 5.57 28.58
C TYR A 658 13.71 6.63 29.10
N GLY A 659 13.56 6.70 30.41
CA GLY A 659 12.59 7.61 31.02
C GLY A 659 11.17 7.38 30.52
N PRO A 660 10.59 8.30 29.71
CA PRO A 660 9.22 8.15 29.22
C PRO A 660 9.07 7.19 28.04
N SER A 661 10.16 6.85 27.34
CA SER A 661 10.14 5.88 26.24
C SER A 661 10.32 4.47 26.79
N VAL A 662 9.31 3.60 26.59
CA VAL A 662 9.29 2.20 27.04
C VAL A 662 8.83 1.32 25.90
N GLU A 663 9.68 0.38 25.42
CA GLU A 663 9.38 -0.45 24.28
C GLU A 663 9.85 -1.91 24.46
N LEU A 664 9.14 -2.84 23.83
CA LEU A 664 9.60 -4.22 23.66
C LEU A 664 10.62 -4.25 22.54
N CYS A 665 11.89 -4.56 22.84
CA CYS A 665 12.93 -4.53 21.81
C CYS A 665 14.06 -5.52 22.07
N GLY A 666 14.42 -6.29 21.03
CA GLY A 666 15.58 -7.22 21.04
C GLY A 666 16.88 -6.62 20.49
N GLY A 667 16.91 -5.36 20.09
CA GLY A 667 18.06 -4.74 19.46
C GLY A 667 19.14 -4.23 20.43
N CYS A 668 20.22 -3.70 19.88
CA CYS A 668 21.35 -3.15 20.65
C CYS A 668 21.17 -1.66 20.93
N HIS A 669 21.41 -1.24 22.15
CA HIS A 669 21.13 0.12 22.61
C HIS A 669 22.31 0.76 23.34
N VAL A 670 22.36 2.09 23.32
CA VAL A 670 23.35 2.86 24.09
C VAL A 670 23.06 2.79 25.59
N SER A 671 24.09 2.88 26.44
CA SER A 671 23.92 2.81 27.90
C SER A 671 23.30 4.08 28.52
N SER A 672 23.28 5.20 27.78
CA SER A 672 22.54 6.41 28.15
C SER A 672 22.18 7.22 26.89
N THR A 673 21.12 8.03 26.99
CA THR A 673 20.63 8.83 25.85
C THR A 673 21.66 9.89 25.41
N GLY A 674 22.49 10.39 26.29
CA GLY A 674 23.55 11.35 25.95
C GLY A 674 24.56 10.85 24.93
N LYS A 675 24.80 9.53 24.85
CA LYS A 675 25.67 8.90 23.85
C LYS A 675 25.16 8.99 22.41
N ILE A 676 23.88 9.29 22.21
CA ILE A 676 23.27 9.53 20.90
C ILE A 676 23.81 10.84 20.28
N GLY A 677 24.24 11.81 21.13
CA GLY A 677 24.67 13.14 20.71
C GLY A 677 23.46 14.01 20.35
N CYS A 678 23.00 13.94 19.11
CA CYS A 678 21.74 14.55 18.69
C CYS A 678 21.10 13.73 17.57
N VAL A 679 19.78 13.94 17.37
CA VAL A 679 19.04 13.43 16.23
C VAL A 679 18.69 14.57 15.29
N ARG A 680 18.82 14.33 13.98
CA ARG A 680 18.42 15.25 12.91
C ARG A 680 17.53 14.54 11.92
N ILE A 681 16.33 15.06 11.73
CA ILE A 681 15.38 14.57 10.72
C ILE A 681 15.81 15.12 9.35
N LEU A 682 16.05 14.21 8.40
CA LEU A 682 16.46 14.55 7.05
C LEU A 682 15.26 14.84 6.16
N MET A 683 14.27 13.95 6.22
CA MET A 683 13.08 14.03 5.36
C MET A 683 11.89 13.32 6.00
N GLU A 684 10.72 13.71 5.53
CA GLU A 684 9.45 13.08 5.82
C GLU A 684 8.70 12.84 4.51
N THR A 685 8.24 11.62 4.26
CA THR A 685 7.56 11.23 3.02
C THR A 685 6.38 10.30 3.28
N SER A 686 5.46 10.22 2.32
CA SER A 686 4.42 9.20 2.30
C SER A 686 4.91 7.97 1.54
N ILE A 687 4.73 6.78 2.13
CA ILE A 687 5.06 5.51 1.47
C ILE A 687 3.82 4.69 1.13
N ALA A 688 2.73 4.90 1.86
CA ALA A 688 1.42 4.31 1.59
C ALA A 688 0.33 5.20 2.19
N ALA A 689 -0.93 4.94 1.89
CA ALA A 689 -2.03 5.64 2.53
C ALA A 689 -1.99 5.40 4.05
N GLY A 690 -2.03 6.49 4.81
CA GLY A 690 -1.95 6.44 6.27
C GLY A 690 -0.61 6.01 6.85
N ILE A 691 0.45 5.86 6.04
CA ILE A 691 1.80 5.52 6.50
C ILE A 691 2.79 6.57 6.04
N ARG A 692 3.47 7.17 6.99
CA ARG A 692 4.52 8.17 6.80
C ARG A 692 5.87 7.56 7.13
N ARG A 693 6.91 8.07 6.52
CA ARG A 693 8.31 7.69 6.73
C ARG A 693 9.10 8.89 7.17
N ILE A 694 9.86 8.73 8.23
CA ILE A 694 10.92 9.66 8.63
C ILE A 694 12.26 8.96 8.42
N GLU A 695 13.21 9.71 7.84
CA GLU A 695 14.62 9.37 7.82
C GLU A 695 15.38 10.37 8.68
N ALA A 696 16.28 9.88 9.53
CA ALA A 696 17.04 10.70 10.45
C ALA A 696 18.44 10.13 10.65
N VAL A 697 19.33 10.96 11.18
CA VAL A 697 20.72 10.61 11.51
C VAL A 697 21.05 11.06 12.93
N THR A 698 22.07 10.42 13.51
CA THR A 698 22.55 10.72 14.86
C THR A 698 24.08 10.84 14.91
N ALA A 699 24.60 11.21 16.07
CA ALA A 699 26.04 11.23 16.38
C ALA A 699 26.87 11.91 15.28
N ALA A 700 27.98 11.29 14.87
CA ALA A 700 28.92 11.85 13.90
C ALA A 700 28.27 12.22 12.54
N LYS A 701 27.22 11.51 12.11
CA LYS A 701 26.50 11.86 10.87
C LYS A 701 25.69 13.17 11.02
N ALA A 702 25.14 13.42 12.18
CA ALA A 702 24.45 14.68 12.46
C ALA A 702 25.45 15.85 12.54
N ASP A 703 26.67 15.61 13.09
CA ASP A 703 27.76 16.60 13.09
C ASP A 703 28.24 16.90 11.67
N GLU A 704 28.40 15.88 10.82
CA GLU A 704 28.77 16.04 9.41
C GLU A 704 27.80 16.97 8.67
N LEU A 705 26.50 16.79 8.84
CA LEU A 705 25.47 17.66 8.27
C LEU A 705 25.61 19.12 8.75
N TYR A 706 25.91 19.29 10.03
CA TYR A 706 26.13 20.62 10.60
C TYR A 706 27.33 21.29 9.93
N TYR A 707 28.46 20.58 9.79
CA TYR A 707 29.65 21.14 9.13
C TYR A 707 29.40 21.47 7.65
N ILE A 708 28.71 20.60 6.89
CA ILE A 708 28.33 20.86 5.51
C ILE A 708 27.47 22.15 5.40
N ALA A 709 26.48 22.30 6.28
CA ALA A 709 25.64 23.47 6.30
C ALA A 709 26.44 24.73 6.67
N GLN A 710 27.33 24.63 7.65
CA GLN A 710 28.21 25.71 8.09
C GLN A 710 29.18 26.15 6.98
N ASP A 711 29.82 25.20 6.31
CA ASP A 711 30.74 25.46 5.20
C ASP A 711 30.02 26.11 4.02
N THR A 712 28.83 25.59 3.68
CA THR A 712 27.99 26.18 2.63
C THR A 712 27.61 27.62 2.98
N LEU A 713 27.17 27.86 4.20
CA LEU A 713 26.81 29.21 4.67
C LEU A 713 28.03 30.16 4.66
N SER A 714 29.17 29.65 5.11
CA SER A 714 30.44 30.39 5.11
C SER A 714 30.89 30.73 3.68
N GLY A 715 30.81 29.75 2.78
CA GLY A 715 31.07 29.96 1.35
C GLY A 715 30.16 31.02 0.74
N LEU A 716 28.86 30.96 1.00
CA LEU A 716 27.91 31.98 0.53
C LEU A 716 28.22 33.36 1.14
N LYS A 717 28.50 33.43 2.44
CA LYS A 717 28.88 34.69 3.10
C LYS A 717 30.14 35.33 2.46
N SER A 718 31.12 34.49 2.10
CA SER A 718 32.36 34.99 1.49
C SER A 718 32.11 35.68 0.12
N LEU A 719 31.13 35.21 -0.65
CA LEU A 719 30.72 35.83 -1.94
C LEU A 719 30.10 37.22 -1.72
N PHE A 720 29.58 37.51 -0.55
CA PHE A 720 28.94 38.78 -0.19
C PHE A 720 29.73 39.54 0.89
N ASN A 721 31.07 39.48 0.83
CA ASN A 721 31.97 40.21 1.73
C ASN A 721 31.75 39.96 3.22
N ASN A 722 31.36 38.72 3.58
CA ASN A 722 31.07 38.26 4.94
C ASN A 722 30.02 39.12 5.67
N THR A 723 29.02 39.62 4.93
CA THR A 723 27.94 40.39 5.53
C THR A 723 27.18 39.61 6.61
N PRO A 724 26.80 40.23 7.75
CA PRO A 724 25.96 39.62 8.73
C PRO A 724 24.53 39.29 8.18
N ASP A 725 24.01 40.19 7.33
CA ASP A 725 22.71 40.05 6.66
C ASP A 725 22.89 39.50 5.25
N LEU A 726 23.12 38.19 5.15
CA LEU A 726 23.26 37.52 3.85
C LEU A 726 21.99 37.57 3.02
N ALA A 727 20.84 37.42 3.65
CA ALA A 727 19.54 37.41 2.94
C ALA A 727 19.28 38.78 2.29
N GLY A 728 19.48 39.86 3.04
CA GLY A 728 19.35 41.22 2.51
C GLY A 728 20.36 41.52 1.36
N ALA A 729 21.58 41.01 1.49
CA ALA A 729 22.59 41.16 0.43
C ALA A 729 22.20 40.41 -0.86
N ILE A 730 21.66 39.20 -0.74
CA ILE A 730 21.18 38.43 -1.91
C ILE A 730 19.97 39.11 -2.57
N HIS A 731 19.01 39.60 -1.79
CA HIS A 731 17.87 40.38 -2.32
C HIS A 731 18.36 41.63 -3.09
N LYS A 732 19.27 42.41 -2.48
CA LYS A 732 19.83 43.58 -3.11
C LYS A 732 20.53 43.22 -4.44
N PHE A 733 21.30 42.12 -4.47
CA PHE A 733 21.94 41.64 -5.69
C PHE A 733 20.95 41.26 -6.79
N ILE A 734 19.84 40.60 -6.42
CA ILE A 734 18.76 40.25 -7.35
C ILE A 734 18.11 41.50 -7.94
N ASP A 735 17.82 42.50 -7.10
CA ASP A 735 17.20 43.76 -7.52
C ASP A 735 18.14 44.57 -8.42
N GLU A 736 19.42 44.67 -8.04
CA GLU A 736 20.43 45.30 -8.89
C GLU A 736 20.59 44.65 -10.26
N ASN A 737 20.58 43.30 -10.28
CA ASN A 737 20.68 42.58 -11.55
C ASN A 737 19.44 42.80 -12.44
N ALA A 738 18.25 42.85 -11.83
CA ALA A 738 17.01 43.17 -12.55
C ALA A 738 17.05 44.60 -13.12
N ALA A 739 17.51 45.57 -12.32
CA ALA A 739 17.66 46.94 -12.76
C ALA A 739 18.68 47.10 -13.91
N LEU A 740 19.84 46.43 -13.81
CA LEU A 740 20.86 46.41 -14.88
C LEU A 740 20.32 45.80 -16.17
N LYS A 741 19.60 44.69 -16.09
CA LYS A 741 18.97 44.10 -17.28
C LYS A 741 18.02 45.08 -17.96
N LYS A 742 17.17 45.75 -17.18
CA LYS A 742 16.25 46.77 -17.72
C LYS A 742 16.98 47.94 -18.36
N GLN A 743 18.09 48.38 -17.76
CA GLN A 743 18.93 49.42 -18.36
C GLN A 743 19.56 48.96 -19.68
N ILE A 744 20.08 47.74 -19.74
CA ILE A 744 20.62 47.15 -20.97
C ILE A 744 19.54 47.11 -22.06
N GLU A 745 18.34 46.67 -21.74
CA GLU A 745 17.21 46.67 -22.69
C GLU A 745 16.87 48.05 -23.20
N GLN A 746 16.87 49.08 -22.34
CA GLN A 746 16.68 50.48 -22.73
C GLN A 746 17.79 50.97 -23.67
N PHE A 747 19.04 50.77 -23.30
CA PHE A 747 20.16 51.13 -24.15
C PHE A 747 20.14 50.40 -25.51
N MET A 748 19.75 49.12 -25.52
CA MET A 748 19.60 48.40 -26.78
C MET A 748 18.45 48.96 -27.61
N ALA A 749 17.32 49.31 -27.01
CA ALA A 749 16.20 49.95 -27.72
C ALA A 749 16.61 51.32 -28.34
N GLU A 750 17.29 52.16 -27.57
CA GLU A 750 17.81 53.45 -28.08
C GLU A 750 18.81 53.22 -29.21
N LYS A 751 19.70 52.27 -29.07
CA LYS A 751 20.69 51.93 -30.11
C LYS A 751 20.03 51.42 -31.37
N ILE A 752 18.98 50.61 -31.27
CA ILE A 752 18.18 50.11 -32.40
C ILE A 752 17.50 51.27 -33.15
N VAL A 753 16.91 52.22 -32.41
CA VAL A 753 16.28 53.41 -33.02
C VAL A 753 17.31 54.27 -33.78
N ARG A 754 18.46 54.54 -33.19
CA ARG A 754 19.57 55.26 -33.85
C ARG A 754 20.06 54.53 -35.10
N TYR A 755 20.27 53.22 -34.96
CA TYR A 755 20.75 52.38 -36.05
C TYR A 755 19.72 52.31 -37.20
N ARG A 756 18.43 52.33 -36.88
CA ARG A 756 17.38 52.46 -37.90
C ARG A 756 17.54 53.73 -38.76
N ASP A 757 17.72 54.87 -38.11
CA ASP A 757 17.84 56.18 -38.81
C ASP A 757 19.13 56.22 -39.63
N GLU A 758 20.26 55.74 -39.13
CA GLU A 758 21.50 55.57 -39.89
C GLU A 758 21.37 54.64 -41.12
N LEU A 759 20.57 53.54 -40.99
CA LEU A 759 20.32 52.64 -42.11
C LEU A 759 19.50 53.31 -43.21
N ILE A 760 18.54 54.13 -42.83
CA ILE A 760 17.70 54.87 -43.76
C ILE A 760 18.58 55.91 -44.55
N ASP A 761 19.46 56.61 -43.86
CA ASP A 761 20.35 57.62 -44.44
C ASP A 761 21.42 57.02 -45.38
N ARG A 762 21.75 55.74 -45.24
CA ARG A 762 22.70 54.99 -46.11
C ARG A 762 22.03 54.41 -47.35
N ALA A 763 20.76 54.66 -47.57
CA ALA A 763 20.06 54.09 -48.71
C ALA A 763 20.53 54.72 -50.03
N GLU A 764 20.99 53.91 -50.95
CA GLU A 764 21.43 54.24 -52.29
C GLU A 764 20.36 53.94 -53.33
N ASP A 765 20.39 54.66 -54.45
CA ASP A 765 19.49 54.35 -55.55
C ASP A 765 20.00 53.14 -56.38
N PHE A 766 19.14 52.09 -56.38
CA PHE A 766 19.37 50.83 -57.11
C PHE A 766 18.25 50.61 -58.12
N GLY A 767 18.34 51.29 -59.24
CA GLY A 767 17.24 51.41 -60.22
C GLY A 767 16.03 52.17 -59.58
N ASP A 768 14.88 51.55 -59.44
CA ASP A 768 13.71 52.17 -58.83
C ASP A 768 13.54 51.73 -57.31
N ILE A 769 14.60 51.15 -56.77
CA ILE A 769 14.59 50.65 -55.38
C ILE A 769 15.61 51.43 -54.56
N LYS A 770 15.24 51.95 -53.40
CA LYS A 770 16.16 52.41 -52.36
C LYS A 770 16.75 51.21 -51.62
N LEU A 771 18.04 50.96 -51.72
CA LEU A 771 18.75 49.83 -51.23
C LEU A 771 19.78 50.20 -50.16
N VAL A 772 19.74 49.49 -49.02
CA VAL A 772 20.83 49.51 -48.03
C VAL A 772 21.59 48.20 -48.13
N ARG A 773 22.90 48.25 -48.35
CA ARG A 773 23.80 47.11 -48.34
C ARG A 773 24.65 47.10 -47.07
N LEU A 774 24.66 46.08 -46.32
CA LEU A 774 25.49 45.92 -45.13
C LEU A 774 26.40 44.71 -45.30
N GLN A 775 27.72 45.00 -45.36
CA GLN A 775 28.75 43.95 -45.47
C GLN A 775 29.85 44.20 -44.43
N GLY A 776 30.51 43.10 -43.96
CA GLY A 776 31.61 43.20 -43.00
C GLY A 776 31.18 42.94 -41.58
N GLU A 777 31.86 43.49 -40.60
CA GLU A 777 31.50 43.34 -39.22
C GLU A 777 30.13 43.99 -38.88
N GLY A 778 29.30 43.34 -38.16
CA GLY A 778 27.97 43.84 -37.77
C GLY A 778 27.36 43.11 -36.62
N ASN A 779 26.32 43.68 -36.00
CA ASN A 779 25.62 43.06 -34.87
C ASN A 779 24.27 42.47 -35.31
N PRO A 780 24.13 41.14 -35.30
CA PRO A 780 22.86 40.46 -35.68
C PRO A 780 21.66 40.84 -34.84
N GLU A 781 21.84 41.17 -33.54
CA GLU A 781 20.74 41.54 -32.64
C GLU A 781 20.20 42.94 -33.01
N LEU A 782 21.07 43.87 -33.36
CA LEU A 782 20.66 45.17 -33.86
C LEU A 782 19.85 45.05 -35.16
N LEU A 783 20.30 44.19 -36.08
CA LEU A 783 19.57 43.94 -37.33
C LEU A 783 18.20 43.31 -37.03
N ARG A 784 18.12 42.32 -36.18
CA ARG A 784 16.84 41.70 -35.79
C ARG A 784 15.90 42.69 -35.16
N GLY A 785 16.42 43.64 -34.38
CA GLY A 785 15.62 44.66 -33.73
C GLY A 785 15.14 45.76 -34.67
N VAL A 786 16.03 46.16 -35.66
CA VAL A 786 15.75 47.30 -36.52
C VAL A 786 14.88 46.97 -37.72
N LEU A 787 15.08 45.79 -38.36
CA LEU A 787 14.33 45.42 -39.56
C LEU A 787 12.79 45.45 -39.40
N PRO A 788 12.20 44.95 -38.29
CA PRO A 788 10.76 45.13 -38.05
C PRO A 788 10.30 46.60 -37.97
N MET A 789 11.14 47.48 -37.47
CA MET A 789 10.81 48.91 -37.34
C MET A 789 10.72 49.63 -38.66
N LEU A 790 11.30 49.10 -39.74
CA LEU A 790 11.25 49.65 -41.09
C LEU A 790 9.90 49.39 -41.77
N ARG A 791 9.14 48.37 -41.35
CA ARG A 791 7.90 47.91 -41.99
C ARG A 791 6.85 49.00 -42.15
N GLY A 792 6.67 49.85 -41.18
CA GLY A 792 5.68 50.92 -41.19
C GLY A 792 6.14 52.24 -41.78
N LYS A 793 7.43 52.35 -42.19
CA LYS A 793 8.02 53.61 -42.73
C LYS A 793 8.02 53.69 -44.24
N PHE A 794 7.97 52.57 -44.95
CA PHE A 794 8.09 52.51 -46.43
C PHE A 794 6.87 51.84 -47.04
N THR A 795 5.72 52.50 -46.97
CA THR A 795 4.44 51.98 -47.50
C THR A 795 4.29 52.19 -48.99
N ASP A 796 4.88 53.29 -49.52
CA ASP A 796 4.73 53.68 -50.92
C ASP A 796 6.02 53.76 -51.69
N VAL A 797 7.15 53.33 -51.03
CA VAL A 797 8.50 53.39 -51.64
C VAL A 797 9.04 51.94 -51.66
N LYS A 798 9.64 51.61 -52.84
CA LYS A 798 10.42 50.36 -52.97
C LYS A 798 11.73 50.52 -52.15
N PHE A 799 11.75 49.89 -50.96
CA PHE A 799 12.92 49.97 -50.08
C PHE A 799 13.35 48.55 -49.66
N ALA A 800 14.65 48.30 -49.71
CA ALA A 800 15.23 47.00 -49.30
C ALA A 800 16.46 47.21 -48.42
N VAL A 801 16.65 46.29 -47.47
CA VAL A 801 17.90 46.12 -46.73
C VAL A 801 18.41 44.71 -46.99
N LEU A 802 19.62 44.61 -47.53
CA LEU A 802 20.37 43.37 -47.67
C LEU A 802 21.60 43.41 -46.75
N ALA A 803 21.70 42.46 -45.88
CA ALA A 803 22.81 42.35 -44.94
C ALA A 803 23.52 40.98 -45.10
N ALA A 804 24.84 41.01 -45.17
CA ALA A 804 25.73 39.87 -45.11
C ALA A 804 26.90 40.23 -44.19
N ILE A 805 26.68 39.98 -42.87
CA ILE A 805 27.56 40.44 -41.80
C ILE A 805 28.20 39.32 -41.04
N GLU A 806 29.33 39.60 -40.42
CA GLU A 806 30.01 38.71 -39.48
C GLU A 806 29.96 39.28 -38.07
N CYS A 807 29.77 38.41 -37.11
CA CYS A 807 29.90 38.74 -35.71
C CYS A 807 30.55 37.56 -34.98
N ASP A 808 31.65 37.77 -34.30
CA ASP A 808 32.45 36.76 -33.59
C ASP A 808 32.70 35.48 -34.43
N GLY A 809 33.13 35.65 -35.71
CA GLY A 809 33.40 34.52 -36.60
C GLY A 809 32.18 33.82 -37.14
N LYS A 810 30.96 34.30 -36.90
CA LYS A 810 29.71 33.71 -37.35
C LYS A 810 29.04 34.58 -38.42
N PRO A 811 28.81 34.04 -39.64
CA PRO A 811 28.10 34.76 -40.68
C PRO A 811 26.61 34.84 -40.41
N THR A 812 26.03 36.02 -40.65
CA THR A 812 24.57 36.24 -40.60
C THR A 812 24.17 37.00 -41.87
N ILE A 813 23.11 36.51 -42.53
CA ILE A 813 22.48 37.25 -43.64
C ILE A 813 21.07 37.65 -43.24
N ALA A 814 20.63 38.81 -43.68
CA ALA A 814 19.30 39.31 -43.42
C ALA A 814 18.75 40.09 -44.62
N VAL A 815 17.46 39.98 -44.83
CA VAL A 815 16.71 40.69 -45.87
C VAL A 815 15.49 41.34 -45.27
N PHE A 816 15.30 42.63 -45.59
CA PHE A 816 14.04 43.31 -45.39
C PHE A 816 13.57 43.85 -46.72
N LEU A 817 12.26 43.75 -47.01
CA LEU A 817 11.59 44.27 -48.21
C LEU A 817 10.37 45.10 -47.77
N SER A 818 10.25 46.34 -48.30
CA SER A 818 9.05 47.14 -48.13
C SER A 818 7.81 46.50 -48.79
N GLN A 819 6.60 46.87 -48.37
CA GLN A 819 5.37 46.32 -48.88
C GLN A 819 5.27 46.39 -50.45
N PRO A 820 5.64 47.52 -51.13
CA PRO A 820 5.63 47.56 -52.58
C PRO A 820 6.52 46.52 -53.27
N LEU A 821 7.63 46.12 -52.65
CA LEU A 821 8.46 45.06 -53.19
C LEU A 821 7.83 43.66 -52.98
N VAL A 822 7.16 43.47 -51.85
CA VAL A 822 6.45 42.20 -51.58
C VAL A 822 5.27 42.07 -52.55
N ASP A 823 4.53 43.13 -52.76
CA ASP A 823 3.40 43.19 -53.71
C ASP A 823 3.86 43.00 -55.18
N ALA A 824 5.08 43.36 -55.50
CA ALA A 824 5.74 43.09 -56.77
C ALA A 824 6.26 41.63 -56.89
N GLY A 825 5.96 40.77 -55.91
CA GLY A 825 6.29 39.33 -55.99
C GLY A 825 7.63 38.96 -55.36
N LYS A 826 8.35 39.88 -54.73
CA LYS A 826 9.62 39.60 -54.04
C LYS A 826 9.32 38.95 -52.67
N ASN A 827 10.15 37.97 -52.28
CA ASN A 827 9.97 37.24 -51.04
C ASN A 827 11.30 37.06 -50.28
N ALA A 828 11.44 37.76 -49.16
CA ALA A 828 12.65 37.72 -48.33
C ALA A 828 12.98 36.30 -47.82
N GLY A 829 11.97 35.51 -47.48
CA GLY A 829 12.13 34.14 -47.04
C GLY A 829 12.73 33.24 -48.13
N ALA A 830 12.28 33.39 -49.38
CA ALA A 830 12.83 32.67 -50.55
C ALA A 830 14.26 33.10 -50.82
N MET A 831 14.54 34.41 -50.83
CA MET A 831 15.89 34.98 -51.03
C MET A 831 16.88 34.47 -49.98
N ILE A 832 16.53 34.51 -48.71
CA ILE A 832 17.38 34.02 -47.63
C ILE A 832 17.60 32.53 -47.71
N LYS A 833 16.57 31.76 -48.06
CA LYS A 833 16.69 30.27 -48.18
C LYS A 833 17.68 29.86 -49.30
N SER A 834 17.77 30.62 -50.33
CA SER A 834 18.76 30.41 -51.40
C SER A 834 20.15 30.83 -50.96
N ALA A 835 20.32 32.09 -50.53
CA ALA A 835 21.61 32.70 -50.19
C ALA A 835 22.27 32.05 -48.95
N ALA A 836 21.49 31.46 -48.05
CA ALA A 836 22.01 30.76 -46.85
C ALA A 836 22.89 29.56 -47.16
N LYS A 837 22.75 28.97 -48.33
CA LYS A 837 23.61 27.86 -48.78
C LYS A 837 25.09 28.30 -48.91
N ASN A 838 25.33 29.53 -49.34
CA ASN A 838 26.68 30.07 -49.51
C ASN A 838 27.44 30.21 -48.19
N ILE A 839 26.73 30.45 -47.12
CA ILE A 839 27.32 30.55 -45.76
C ILE A 839 27.25 29.24 -44.99
N GLN A 840 26.94 28.11 -45.67
CA GLN A 840 26.67 26.79 -45.03
C GLN A 840 25.70 26.91 -43.85
N GLY A 841 24.62 27.63 -44.05
CA GLY A 841 23.67 28.02 -43.03
C GLY A 841 22.24 27.66 -43.38
N GLY A 842 21.36 28.03 -42.48
CA GLY A 842 19.93 27.89 -42.65
C GLY A 842 19.18 29.00 -41.95
N GLY A 843 18.01 29.31 -42.45
CA GLY A 843 17.14 30.35 -41.91
C GLY A 843 15.87 30.48 -42.71
N GLY A 844 15.10 31.51 -42.42
CA GLY A 844 13.85 31.80 -43.08
C GLY A 844 13.17 33.00 -42.44
N GLY A 845 11.95 33.23 -42.80
CA GLY A 845 11.18 34.36 -42.28
C GLY A 845 9.90 34.58 -43.04
N GLN A 846 9.36 35.76 -42.91
CA GLN A 846 8.18 36.23 -43.59
C GLN A 846 8.54 36.81 -44.97
N PRO A 847 7.58 36.99 -45.89
CA PRO A 847 7.86 37.60 -47.21
C PRO A 847 8.54 38.95 -47.16
N TRP A 848 8.34 39.72 -46.10
CA TRP A 848 8.92 41.06 -45.93
C TRP A 848 10.22 41.08 -45.12
N MET A 849 10.54 40.03 -44.33
CA MET A 849 11.76 39.97 -43.52
C MET A 849 12.19 38.53 -43.31
N ALA A 850 13.43 38.22 -43.54
CA ALA A 850 14.02 36.92 -43.24
C ALA A 850 15.48 37.05 -42.81
N THR A 851 15.95 36.09 -42.01
CA THR A 851 17.34 36.00 -41.54
C THR A 851 17.84 34.56 -41.59
N ALA A 852 19.14 34.40 -41.82
CA ALA A 852 19.83 33.13 -41.68
C ALA A 852 21.20 33.31 -41.01
N GLY A 853 21.58 32.29 -40.24
CA GLY A 853 22.95 32.17 -39.73
C GLY A 853 23.66 30.99 -40.37
N GLY A 854 24.96 31.03 -40.42
CA GLY A 854 25.78 29.98 -41.03
C GLY A 854 27.08 29.72 -40.29
N ARG A 855 27.98 28.96 -40.96
CA ARG A 855 29.28 28.57 -40.40
C ARG A 855 30.45 29.02 -41.27
N ASP A 856 30.21 29.43 -42.52
CA ASP A 856 31.24 29.82 -43.47
C ASP A 856 31.18 31.30 -43.74
N VAL A 857 32.08 32.06 -43.09
CA VAL A 857 32.22 33.50 -43.24
C VAL A 857 32.66 33.89 -44.68
N LYS A 858 33.45 33.02 -45.35
CA LYS A 858 33.94 33.27 -46.72
C LYS A 858 32.83 33.34 -47.75
N GLY A 859 31.69 32.68 -47.42
CA GLY A 859 30.50 32.68 -48.27
C GLY A 859 29.68 33.97 -48.25
N LEU A 860 29.95 34.91 -47.33
CA LEU A 860 29.17 36.16 -47.18
C LEU A 860 29.15 37.02 -48.46
N GLN A 861 30.28 37.10 -49.20
CA GLN A 861 30.31 37.83 -50.43
C GLN A 861 29.40 37.22 -51.51
N ALA A 862 29.48 35.89 -51.67
CA ALA A 862 28.66 35.19 -52.64
C ALA A 862 27.13 35.23 -52.21
N ALA A 863 26.87 35.20 -50.95
CA ALA A 863 25.50 35.36 -50.40
C ALA A 863 24.95 36.77 -50.71
N MET A 864 25.74 37.80 -50.57
CA MET A 864 25.34 39.20 -50.91
C MET A 864 25.06 39.35 -52.41
N GLU A 865 25.92 38.81 -53.29
CA GLU A 865 25.73 38.83 -54.73
C GLU A 865 24.44 38.15 -55.16
N GLU A 866 24.15 36.95 -54.58
CA GLU A 866 22.93 36.23 -54.85
C GLU A 866 21.65 36.98 -54.32
N LEU A 867 21.75 37.64 -53.18
CA LEU A 867 20.64 38.47 -52.66
C LEU A 867 20.41 39.71 -53.60
N LEU A 868 21.44 40.29 -54.12
CA LEU A 868 21.36 41.42 -55.08
C LEU A 868 20.70 40.96 -56.40
N ASP A 869 21.10 39.82 -56.93
CA ASP A 869 20.53 39.25 -58.17
C ASP A 869 19.06 38.88 -58.00
N ALA A 870 18.70 38.30 -56.84
CA ALA A 870 17.32 38.01 -56.50
C ALA A 870 16.46 39.27 -56.29
N LEU A 871 17.08 40.42 -55.93
CA LEU A 871 16.36 41.68 -55.83
C LEU A 871 16.15 42.30 -57.24
N LYS A 872 17.09 42.13 -58.21
CA LYS A 872 16.95 42.58 -59.59
C LYS A 872 15.95 41.77 -60.40
N SER A 873 16.01 40.43 -60.27
CA SER A 873 15.08 39.53 -60.98
C SER A 873 13.63 39.71 -60.57
#